data_6b323c56786015d55677908ea8f6a57c
#
_entry.id   6b323c56786015d55677908ea8f6a57c
#
_cell.length_a   1.000
_cell.length_b   1.000
_cell.length_c   1.000
_cell.angle_alpha   90.00
_cell.angle_beta   90.00
_cell.angle_gamma   90.00
#
_symmetry.space_group_name_H-M   'P 1'
#
loop_
_entity.id
_entity.type
_entity.pdbx_description
1 polymer ?
#
loop_
_entity_poly.entity_id
_entity_poly.type
_entity_poly.pdbx_seq_one_letter_code
_entity_poly.pdbx_strand_id
1 'polypeptide(L)'
;MNIMRKALYIGIAAMSLAVASCSLDETNYSALDKDKVYTTQAGMNAIVNSCYENVYFMYGKVDGIPLMEMGTDLWKNGSRNGGHGDLTNYNENLTPSTGTVKVIWNALYAIVGYCNTAIAYQNKGTEFTAESIKAKVAEAYFLRGFANFHIVEQWGGVVLQKESFAESGIAAENCYRSSEEDFYDLIIEDLTFAAKNLPITQAERGRATRKAAYGMLAKAYLQRTRLYPEGSAERKKYADLAFETAKELIDNARDFDCGLYASTATKSGDAQMWDGDNNKSNREVLFTEAVDHENAYNPEGVNRGRSFQYYMMKISSQAQNFGVRGSGLRYGRDNATVWSPTLYLLTECFEPKLPKTETNQELINLAKIPEGKTAPERTADTRFEQAFYYKYYGQQLTMQLPVLERYGKKTDDPYFKTLAGRRIASSLITGANLNLQFPGANVYAASNNSSEIYEREDIPDALACYTPNWELDSEKTAVNKRLCVGISDYFNMEDKNSDKYGGEPTFTYFRNLFPSWKKWHSFKYVYTNQYCLMDIPILRLTDIYLIAAEASITAGHPEDGLKYLNAVRRHAAVAGDAAEMDVTLNEMTIDYILKERARELCGEQWRWYDLKRTGRLTAEYLTQKGMNPFITTFDNKKHTVRPIPQEFLDQIANPDEFGTNGY
;
A
#
# COMPACT_ATOMS: atom_id res chain seq x y z
N MET A 1 0.06 -32.71 83.84
CA MET A 1 -1.10 -32.66 82.89
C MET A 1 -1.59 -31.25 82.61
N ASN A 2 -1.36 -30.25 83.48
CA ASN A 2 -1.84 -28.85 83.28
C ASN A 2 -0.97 -27.96 82.37
N ILE A 3 0.30 -28.27 82.16
CA ILE A 3 1.20 -27.47 81.29
C ILE A 3 1.04 -27.78 79.80
N MET A 4 0.83 -29.06 79.46
CA MET A 4 0.58 -29.46 78.08
C MET A 4 -0.80 -28.98 77.52
N ARG A 5 -1.83 -28.90 78.42
CA ARG A 5 -3.11 -28.33 77.96
C ARG A 5 -3.07 -26.81 77.77
N LYS A 6 -2.28 -26.07 78.51
CA LYS A 6 -2.10 -24.63 78.26
C LYS A 6 -1.28 -24.34 77.00
N ALA A 7 -0.29 -25.16 76.67
CA ALA A 7 0.49 -25.07 75.42
C ALA A 7 -0.38 -25.39 74.17
N LEU A 8 -1.30 -26.33 74.29
CA LEU A 8 -2.26 -26.69 73.27
C LEU A 8 -3.26 -25.56 72.93
N TYR A 9 -3.76 -24.87 73.99
CA TYR A 9 -4.69 -23.73 73.82
C TYR A 9 -3.98 -22.47 73.28
N ILE A 10 -2.71 -22.26 73.56
CA ILE A 10 -1.92 -21.17 73.00
C ILE A 10 -1.57 -21.47 71.54
N GLY A 11 -1.31 -22.72 71.18
CA GLY A 11 -1.07 -23.18 69.79
C GLY A 11 -2.33 -23.04 68.92
N ILE A 12 -3.52 -23.35 69.45
CA ILE A 12 -4.79 -23.21 68.74
C ILE A 12 -5.19 -21.75 68.60
N ALA A 13 -4.94 -20.91 69.60
CA ALA A 13 -5.18 -19.45 69.50
C ALA A 13 -4.20 -18.77 68.53
N ALA A 14 -2.96 -19.22 68.45
CA ALA A 14 -2.00 -18.73 67.44
C ALA A 14 -2.32 -19.19 66.03
N MET A 15 -2.87 -20.40 65.84
CA MET A 15 -3.35 -20.86 64.53
C MET A 15 -4.67 -20.17 64.11
N SER A 16 -5.55 -19.79 65.03
CA SER A 16 -6.77 -19.07 64.69
C SER A 16 -6.50 -17.59 64.36
N LEU A 17 -5.39 -17.02 64.80
CA LEU A 17 -4.93 -15.68 64.37
C LEU A 17 -4.19 -15.70 63.05
N ALA A 18 -3.67 -16.83 62.61
CA ALA A 18 -3.02 -17.00 61.31
C ALA A 18 -4.02 -17.22 60.15
N VAL A 19 -5.31 -17.43 60.45
CA VAL A 19 -6.40 -17.58 59.45
C VAL A 19 -7.23 -16.31 59.30
N ALA A 20 -6.93 -15.24 60.06
CA ALA A 20 -7.32 -13.90 59.69
C ALA A 20 -6.33 -13.45 58.60
N SER A 21 -6.41 -14.15 57.43
CA SER A 21 -5.80 -13.71 56.20
C SER A 21 -6.23 -12.29 55.95
N CYS A 22 -5.29 -11.38 56.08
CA CYS A 22 -5.39 -10.12 55.41
C CYS A 22 -5.85 -10.43 53.96
N SER A 23 -7.00 -9.95 53.56
CA SER A 23 -7.19 -9.59 52.18
C SER A 23 -6.10 -8.53 51.92
N LEU A 24 -4.99 -8.96 51.41
CA LEU A 24 -4.06 -8.07 50.71
C LEU A 24 -4.83 -7.62 49.49
N ASP A 25 -5.62 -6.58 49.65
CA ASP A 25 -5.94 -5.70 48.55
C ASP A 25 -4.58 -5.12 48.12
N GLU A 26 -3.93 -5.77 47.19
CA GLU A 26 -2.76 -5.23 46.51
C GLU A 26 -3.16 -3.93 45.84
N THR A 27 -3.06 -2.84 46.60
CA THR A 27 -3.20 -1.52 46.01
C THR A 27 -1.91 -1.26 45.24
N ASN A 28 -1.93 -1.57 43.97
CA ASN A 28 -0.83 -1.25 43.08
C ASN A 28 -0.77 0.26 42.89
N TYR A 29 0.02 0.94 43.72
CA TYR A 29 0.19 2.40 43.70
C TYR A 29 0.94 2.88 42.43
N SER A 30 1.46 1.98 41.60
CA SER A 30 2.19 2.30 40.34
C SER A 30 1.37 2.07 39.08
N ALA A 31 0.25 1.38 39.12
CA ALA A 31 -0.66 1.23 37.98
C ALA A 31 -1.86 2.15 38.14
N LEU A 32 -2.09 2.98 37.16
CA LEU A 32 -3.34 3.75 37.06
C LEU A 32 -4.51 2.75 37.00
N ASP A 33 -5.46 2.93 37.93
CA ASP A 33 -6.71 2.17 37.98
C ASP A 33 -7.47 2.41 36.65
N LYS A 34 -7.64 1.37 35.85
CA LYS A 34 -8.27 1.46 34.51
C LYS A 34 -9.67 2.07 34.61
N ASP A 35 -10.41 1.72 35.63
CA ASP A 35 -11.77 2.25 35.87
C ASP A 35 -11.74 3.75 36.16
N LYS A 36 -10.74 4.23 36.91
CA LYS A 36 -10.58 5.67 37.16
C LYS A 36 -10.12 6.45 35.91
N VAL A 37 -9.38 5.82 35.03
CA VAL A 37 -8.87 6.48 33.82
C VAL A 37 -9.94 6.53 32.72
N TYR A 38 -10.47 5.38 32.32
CA TYR A 38 -11.34 5.30 31.13
C TYR A 38 -12.77 5.81 31.38
N THR A 39 -13.15 6.06 32.59
CA THR A 39 -14.43 6.73 32.94
C THR A 39 -14.37 8.27 32.83
N THR A 40 -13.16 8.84 32.66
CA THR A 40 -12.95 10.28 32.37
C THR A 40 -12.98 10.60 30.90
N GLN A 41 -13.32 11.84 30.53
CA GLN A 41 -13.29 12.30 29.13
C GLN A 41 -11.86 12.20 28.51
N ALA A 42 -10.84 12.55 29.29
CA ALA A 42 -9.45 12.48 28.87
C ALA A 42 -9.01 11.03 28.61
N GLY A 43 -9.36 10.11 29.52
CA GLY A 43 -9.03 8.69 29.37
C GLY A 43 -9.76 8.03 28.21
N MET A 44 -11.04 8.37 27.99
CA MET A 44 -11.79 7.89 26.82
C MET A 44 -11.17 8.41 25.51
N ASN A 45 -10.76 9.67 25.44
CA ASN A 45 -10.06 10.20 24.28
C ASN A 45 -8.71 9.49 24.05
N ALA A 46 -7.97 9.21 25.11
CA ALA A 46 -6.68 8.52 25.02
C ALA A 46 -6.82 7.10 24.48
N ILE A 47 -7.78 6.29 24.99
CA ILE A 47 -7.96 4.91 24.51
C ILE A 47 -8.43 4.88 23.05
N VAL A 48 -9.30 5.78 22.61
CA VAL A 48 -9.70 5.87 21.20
C VAL A 48 -8.52 6.31 20.32
N ASN A 49 -7.65 7.21 20.80
CA ASN A 49 -6.44 7.57 20.06
C ASN A 49 -5.49 6.37 19.92
N SER A 50 -5.35 5.54 20.96
CA SER A 50 -4.52 4.33 20.90
C SER A 50 -5.02 3.30 19.86
N CYS A 51 -6.31 3.31 19.51
CA CYS A 51 -6.83 2.46 18.45
C CYS A 51 -6.19 2.75 17.08
N TYR A 52 -5.72 3.98 16.82
CA TYR A 52 -5.08 4.35 15.57
C TYR A 52 -3.59 3.99 15.51
N GLU A 53 -2.91 3.86 16.65
CA GLU A 53 -1.45 3.72 16.70
C GLU A 53 -0.94 2.57 15.83
N ASN A 54 -1.61 1.43 15.87
CA ASN A 54 -1.17 0.23 15.17
C ASN A 54 -1.57 0.17 13.68
N VAL A 55 -2.47 1.04 13.20
CA VAL A 55 -2.76 1.18 11.76
C VAL A 55 -1.50 1.59 11.01
N TYR A 56 -0.63 2.35 11.66
CA TYR A 56 0.65 2.81 11.15
C TYR A 56 1.58 1.66 10.65
N PHE A 57 1.50 0.45 11.21
CA PHE A 57 2.36 -0.65 10.78
C PHE A 57 1.93 -1.31 9.48
N MET A 58 0.75 -1.00 8.96
CA MET A 58 0.15 -1.76 7.86
C MET A 58 0.38 -1.11 6.49
N TYR A 59 0.09 0.18 6.34
CA TYR A 59 0.10 0.83 5.04
C TYR A 59 1.41 1.56 4.77
N GLY A 60 1.94 1.41 3.54
CA GLY A 60 3.19 2.03 3.16
C GLY A 60 4.43 1.55 3.92
N LYS A 61 4.34 0.45 4.64
CA LYS A 61 5.42 -0.11 5.48
C LYS A 61 5.91 -1.45 4.95
N VAL A 62 7.15 -1.74 5.29
CA VAL A 62 7.83 -2.97 4.84
C VAL A 62 7.14 -4.25 5.32
N ASP A 63 6.41 -4.21 6.43
CA ASP A 63 5.71 -5.37 6.97
C ASP A 63 4.30 -5.53 6.37
N GLY A 64 3.57 -4.44 6.15
CA GLY A 64 2.21 -4.51 5.60
C GLY A 64 2.14 -4.79 4.12
N ILE A 65 3.03 -4.19 3.31
CA ILE A 65 3.06 -4.36 1.86
C ILE A 65 3.15 -5.84 1.45
N PRO A 66 4.06 -6.67 2.01
CA PRO A 66 4.17 -8.07 1.61
C PRO A 66 2.92 -8.90 1.87
N LEU A 67 2.19 -8.63 2.94
CA LEU A 67 0.97 -9.37 3.24
C LEU A 67 -0.19 -9.04 2.28
N MET A 68 -0.33 -7.78 1.89
CA MET A 68 -1.53 -7.27 1.24
C MET A 68 -1.38 -7.05 -0.27
N GLU A 69 -0.15 -6.94 -0.76
CA GLU A 69 0.12 -6.63 -2.17
C GLU A 69 1.01 -7.67 -2.86
N MET A 70 1.97 -8.25 -2.14
CA MET A 70 2.91 -9.21 -2.73
C MET A 70 2.33 -10.62 -2.81
N GLY A 71 2.99 -11.49 -3.59
CA GLY A 71 2.47 -12.82 -3.87
C GLY A 71 1.23 -12.78 -4.77
N THR A 72 1.12 -11.77 -5.62
CA THR A 72 0.03 -11.53 -6.57
C THR A 72 0.55 -11.54 -8.00
N ASP A 73 -0.33 -11.27 -8.93
CA ASP A 73 -0.01 -11.15 -10.36
C ASP A 73 0.70 -9.82 -10.74
N LEU A 74 0.78 -8.83 -9.82
CA LEU A 74 1.28 -7.50 -10.15
C LEU A 74 2.75 -7.27 -9.82
N TRP A 75 3.29 -7.98 -8.83
CA TRP A 75 4.62 -7.70 -8.29
C TRP A 75 5.47 -8.94 -8.15
N LYS A 76 6.77 -8.79 -8.40
CA LYS A 76 7.79 -9.80 -8.24
C LYS A 76 8.97 -9.27 -7.43
N ASN A 77 9.83 -10.17 -6.93
CA ASN A 77 11.07 -9.75 -6.30
C ASN A 77 11.98 -8.99 -7.27
N GLY A 78 12.53 -7.89 -6.78
CA GLY A 78 13.56 -7.11 -7.46
C GLY A 78 14.94 -7.77 -7.37
N SER A 79 15.99 -6.97 -7.52
CA SER A 79 17.38 -7.47 -7.58
C SER A 79 17.93 -7.99 -6.25
N ARG A 80 17.37 -7.60 -5.13
CA ARG A 80 17.76 -8.12 -3.82
C ARG A 80 16.89 -9.30 -3.42
N ASN A 81 17.52 -10.46 -3.22
CA ASN A 81 16.85 -11.66 -2.69
C ASN A 81 16.37 -11.52 -1.24
N GLY A 82 16.43 -10.35 -0.64
CA GLY A 82 16.19 -10.13 0.79
C GLY A 82 14.83 -9.53 1.13
N GLY A 83 13.90 -9.44 0.18
CA GLY A 83 12.65 -8.75 0.39
C GLY A 83 11.46 -9.68 0.48
N HIS A 84 11.29 -10.39 1.60
CA HIS A 84 10.07 -11.16 1.84
C HIS A 84 9.76 -12.16 0.71
N GLY A 85 10.77 -12.89 0.26
CA GLY A 85 10.61 -13.96 -0.73
C GLY A 85 9.68 -15.08 -0.25
N ASP A 86 9.56 -15.25 1.06
CA ASP A 86 8.57 -16.06 1.73
C ASP A 86 7.14 -15.69 1.32
N LEU A 87 6.77 -14.43 1.46
CA LEU A 87 5.44 -13.92 1.13
C LEU A 87 5.25 -13.61 -0.37
N THR A 88 6.33 -13.20 -1.06
CA THR A 88 6.26 -12.85 -2.48
C THR A 88 6.19 -14.08 -3.38
N ASN A 89 6.93 -15.15 -3.03
CA ASN A 89 7.06 -16.35 -3.86
C ASN A 89 6.47 -17.60 -3.19
N TYR A 90 5.94 -17.50 -1.97
CA TYR A 90 5.37 -18.61 -1.18
C TYR A 90 6.36 -19.78 -1.00
N ASN A 91 7.63 -19.47 -0.75
CA ASN A 91 8.65 -20.49 -0.57
C ASN A 91 8.60 -21.12 0.84
N GLU A 92 9.45 -22.12 1.07
CA GLU A 92 9.52 -22.91 2.31
C GLU A 92 9.82 -22.08 3.58
N ASN A 93 10.28 -20.84 3.44
CA ASN A 93 10.52 -19.96 4.58
C ASN A 93 9.25 -19.29 5.11
N LEU A 94 8.10 -19.42 4.42
CA LEU A 94 6.82 -18.97 4.93
C LEU A 94 6.31 -19.95 5.98
N THR A 95 6.53 -19.61 7.25
CA THR A 95 6.27 -20.47 8.41
C THR A 95 5.61 -19.67 9.55
N PRO A 96 5.12 -20.31 10.61
CA PRO A 96 4.66 -19.63 11.82
C PRO A 96 5.67 -18.66 12.45
N SER A 97 6.96 -18.84 12.18
CA SER A 97 8.05 -17.97 12.65
C SER A 97 8.32 -16.75 11.74
N THR A 98 7.57 -16.57 10.66
CA THR A 98 7.72 -15.43 9.74
C THR A 98 7.46 -14.10 10.46
N GLY A 99 8.51 -13.27 10.62
CA GLY A 99 8.48 -12.05 11.43
C GLY A 99 7.41 -11.04 10.99
N THR A 100 7.29 -10.80 9.69
CA THR A 100 6.29 -9.89 9.10
C THR A 100 4.85 -10.30 9.45
N VAL A 101 4.54 -11.61 9.39
CA VAL A 101 3.22 -12.14 9.73
C VAL A 101 2.91 -11.86 11.21
N LYS A 102 3.87 -12.09 12.10
CA LYS A 102 3.76 -11.82 13.53
C LYS A 102 3.54 -10.33 13.81
N VAL A 103 4.31 -9.44 13.18
CA VAL A 103 4.19 -7.98 13.40
C VAL A 103 2.78 -7.49 13.09
N ILE A 104 2.23 -7.89 11.95
CA ILE A 104 0.89 -7.45 11.54
C ILE A 104 -0.22 -8.13 12.36
N TRP A 105 -0.07 -9.40 12.72
CA TRP A 105 -0.99 -10.08 13.63
C TRP A 105 -1.11 -9.32 14.96
N ASN A 106 0.03 -9.05 15.61
CA ASN A 106 0.06 -8.36 16.89
C ASN A 106 -0.52 -6.94 16.79
N ALA A 107 -0.21 -6.21 15.70
CA ALA A 107 -0.75 -4.87 15.48
C ALA A 107 -2.28 -4.88 15.36
N LEU A 108 -2.85 -5.81 14.60
CA LEU A 108 -4.30 -5.91 14.41
C LEU A 108 -5.03 -6.32 15.69
N TYR A 109 -4.53 -7.31 16.42
CA TYR A 109 -5.14 -7.69 17.70
C TYR A 109 -4.98 -6.62 18.80
N ALA A 110 -3.91 -5.81 18.76
CA ALA A 110 -3.79 -4.65 19.63
C ALA A 110 -4.87 -3.60 19.31
N ILE A 111 -5.15 -3.31 18.02
CA ILE A 111 -6.27 -2.44 17.62
C ILE A 111 -7.59 -2.98 18.20
N VAL A 112 -7.88 -4.28 18.00
CA VAL A 112 -9.10 -4.92 18.51
C VAL A 112 -9.20 -4.78 20.02
N GLY A 113 -8.11 -5.01 20.77
CA GLY A 113 -8.07 -4.90 22.23
C GLY A 113 -8.36 -3.47 22.73
N TYR A 114 -7.74 -2.46 22.11
CA TYR A 114 -8.02 -1.06 22.44
C TYR A 114 -9.47 -0.66 22.10
N CYS A 115 -9.96 -1.08 20.95
CA CYS A 115 -11.34 -0.82 20.53
C CYS A 115 -12.35 -1.48 21.47
N ASN A 116 -12.14 -2.74 21.84
CA ASN A 116 -12.98 -3.45 22.81
C ASN A 116 -13.03 -2.71 24.16
N THR A 117 -11.88 -2.20 24.62
CA THR A 117 -11.81 -1.41 25.86
C THR A 117 -12.61 -0.11 25.73
N ALA A 118 -12.44 0.66 24.66
CA ALA A 118 -13.21 1.89 24.44
C ALA A 118 -14.73 1.62 24.42
N ILE A 119 -15.14 0.55 23.74
CA ILE A 119 -16.55 0.13 23.65
C ILE A 119 -17.09 -0.33 25.01
N ALA A 120 -16.32 -1.09 25.79
CA ALA A 120 -16.74 -1.55 27.13
C ALA A 120 -16.97 -0.41 28.11
N TYR A 121 -16.23 0.69 27.98
CA TYR A 121 -16.32 1.85 28.86
C TYR A 121 -17.32 2.94 28.43
N GLN A 122 -17.92 2.83 27.22
CA GLN A 122 -18.81 3.87 26.66
C GLN A 122 -20.02 4.23 27.59
N ASN A 123 -20.48 3.30 28.41
CA ASN A 123 -21.59 3.48 29.32
C ASN A 123 -21.16 3.68 30.81
N LYS A 124 -19.84 3.72 31.07
CA LYS A 124 -19.30 3.79 32.46
C LYS A 124 -18.76 5.18 32.82
N GLY A 125 -19.02 6.20 31.98
CA GLY A 125 -18.44 7.53 32.16
C GLY A 125 -18.88 8.25 33.46
N THR A 126 -17.92 8.90 34.12
CA THR A 126 -18.16 9.83 35.23
C THR A 126 -18.18 11.30 34.78
N GLU A 127 -17.54 11.60 33.65
CA GLU A 127 -17.43 12.94 33.05
C GLU A 127 -18.14 13.03 31.68
N PHE A 128 -18.71 11.94 31.18
CA PHE A 128 -19.41 11.86 29.90
C PHE A 128 -20.61 10.92 29.96
N THR A 129 -21.50 11.05 29.01
CA THR A 129 -22.60 10.10 28.77
C THR A 129 -22.34 9.33 27.48
N ALA A 130 -22.98 8.16 27.31
CA ALA A 130 -22.87 7.39 26.07
C ALA A 130 -23.25 8.22 24.84
N GLU A 131 -24.25 9.08 24.93
CA GLU A 131 -24.68 9.93 23.82
C GLU A 131 -23.62 11.02 23.49
N SER A 132 -23.01 11.65 24.52
CA SER A 132 -22.01 12.70 24.31
C SER A 132 -20.72 12.22 23.66
N ILE A 133 -20.35 10.94 23.87
CA ILE A 133 -19.14 10.34 23.30
C ILE A 133 -19.41 9.42 22.12
N LYS A 134 -20.65 9.29 21.70
CA LYS A 134 -21.08 8.32 20.68
C LYS A 134 -20.29 8.44 19.36
N ALA A 135 -20.09 9.67 18.89
CA ALA A 135 -19.27 9.94 17.72
C ALA A 135 -17.80 9.53 17.92
N LYS A 136 -17.26 9.73 19.14
CA LYS A 136 -15.90 9.34 19.48
C LYS A 136 -15.72 7.82 19.56
N VAL A 137 -16.68 7.12 20.20
CA VAL A 137 -16.66 5.66 20.26
C VAL A 137 -16.93 5.02 18.89
N ALA A 138 -17.66 5.70 18.00
CA ALA A 138 -17.86 5.23 16.63
C ALA A 138 -16.54 5.10 15.85
N GLU A 139 -15.48 5.84 16.22
CA GLU A 139 -14.13 5.63 15.69
C GLU A 139 -13.57 4.25 16.11
N ALA A 140 -13.79 3.83 17.36
CA ALA A 140 -13.36 2.51 17.81
C ALA A 140 -14.15 1.38 17.13
N TYR A 141 -15.44 1.54 16.89
CA TYR A 141 -16.23 0.60 16.08
C TYR A 141 -15.67 0.51 14.65
N PHE A 142 -15.40 1.63 14.00
CA PHE A 142 -14.79 1.63 12.67
C PHE A 142 -13.46 0.87 12.65
N LEU A 143 -12.56 1.15 13.59
CA LEU A 143 -11.23 0.54 13.63
C LEU A 143 -11.28 -0.94 14.02
N ARG A 144 -12.24 -1.37 14.87
CA ARG A 144 -12.44 -2.79 15.16
C ARG A 144 -12.95 -3.56 13.94
N GLY A 145 -13.91 -3.02 13.23
CA GLY A 145 -14.39 -3.58 11.96
C GLY A 145 -13.28 -3.64 10.91
N PHE A 146 -12.48 -2.59 10.78
CA PHE A 146 -11.32 -2.52 9.90
C PHE A 146 -10.26 -3.58 10.26
N ALA A 147 -9.88 -3.70 11.53
CA ALA A 147 -8.88 -4.68 11.97
C ALA A 147 -9.37 -6.13 11.77
N ASN A 148 -10.62 -6.42 12.16
CA ASN A 148 -11.20 -7.76 11.96
C ASN A 148 -11.33 -8.12 10.48
N PHE A 149 -11.60 -7.16 9.58
CA PHE A 149 -11.57 -7.38 8.14
C PHE A 149 -10.19 -7.90 7.68
N HIS A 150 -9.11 -7.27 8.12
CA HIS A 150 -7.77 -7.73 7.78
C HIS A 150 -7.42 -9.07 8.44
N ILE A 151 -7.85 -9.29 9.68
CA ILE A 151 -7.61 -10.56 10.39
C ILE A 151 -8.25 -11.72 9.62
N VAL A 152 -9.54 -11.65 9.32
CA VAL A 152 -10.26 -12.74 8.66
C VAL A 152 -9.75 -12.99 7.23
N GLU A 153 -9.37 -11.93 6.53
CA GLU A 153 -8.85 -12.09 5.18
C GLU A 153 -7.46 -12.71 5.16
N GLN A 154 -6.57 -12.34 6.07
CA GLN A 154 -5.21 -12.88 6.11
C GLN A 154 -5.13 -14.28 6.73
N TRP A 155 -5.90 -14.58 7.77
CA TRP A 155 -5.75 -15.84 8.52
C TRP A 155 -7.00 -16.73 8.51
N GLY A 156 -8.09 -16.30 7.88
CA GLY A 156 -9.36 -17.03 7.92
C GLY A 156 -10.05 -16.93 9.27
N GLY A 157 -10.87 -17.92 9.60
CA GLY A 157 -11.50 -18.02 10.90
C GLY A 157 -10.48 -18.35 11.99
N VAL A 158 -10.23 -17.37 12.86
CA VAL A 158 -9.31 -17.43 14.00
C VAL A 158 -10.04 -16.96 15.27
N VAL A 159 -9.35 -16.48 16.30
CA VAL A 159 -10.01 -15.96 17.52
C VAL A 159 -10.73 -14.66 17.20
N LEU A 160 -12.07 -14.65 17.32
CA LEU A 160 -12.89 -13.46 17.24
C LEU A 160 -13.04 -12.85 18.63
N GLN A 161 -12.19 -11.88 18.94
CA GLN A 161 -12.19 -11.24 20.25
C GLN A 161 -13.22 -10.11 20.30
N LYS A 162 -14.25 -10.27 21.17
CA LYS A 162 -15.33 -9.30 21.35
C LYS A 162 -15.22 -8.51 22.66
N GLU A 163 -14.44 -8.99 23.61
CA GLU A 163 -14.32 -8.42 24.95
C GLU A 163 -12.95 -7.80 25.21
N SER A 164 -12.90 -6.88 26.15
CA SER A 164 -11.64 -6.27 26.60
C SER A 164 -10.81 -7.30 27.38
N PHE A 165 -9.49 -7.33 27.16
CA PHE A 165 -8.55 -8.14 27.95
C PHE A 165 -8.61 -7.85 29.46
N ALA A 166 -9.06 -6.66 29.85
CA ALA A 166 -9.21 -6.29 31.26
C ALA A 166 -10.34 -7.06 31.99
N GLU A 167 -11.30 -7.56 31.23
CA GLU A 167 -12.47 -8.29 31.73
C GLU A 167 -12.29 -9.81 31.63
N SER A 168 -11.46 -10.30 30.70
CA SER A 168 -11.31 -11.74 30.44
C SER A 168 -10.28 -12.46 31.30
N GLY A 169 -9.37 -11.75 31.99
CA GLY A 169 -8.43 -12.34 32.98
C GLY A 169 -7.52 -13.45 32.40
N ILE A 170 -7.02 -13.33 31.19
CA ILE A 170 -6.39 -14.43 30.44
C ILE A 170 -5.06 -14.87 31.08
N ALA A 171 -5.12 -16.00 31.76
CA ALA A 171 -4.01 -16.97 31.82
C ALA A 171 -4.11 -17.87 30.58
N ALA A 172 -3.07 -18.63 30.23
CA ALA A 172 -3.03 -19.55 29.09
C ALA A 172 -4.30 -20.42 29.04
N GLU A 173 -5.30 -19.98 28.30
CA GLU A 173 -6.57 -20.66 28.13
C GLU A 173 -6.66 -21.29 26.75
N ASN A 174 -7.58 -22.23 26.60
CA ASN A 174 -7.90 -22.78 25.30
C ASN A 174 -8.48 -21.68 24.41
N CYS A 175 -7.90 -21.49 23.22
CA CYS A 175 -8.41 -20.62 22.19
C CYS A 175 -9.12 -21.43 21.10
N TYR A 176 -10.26 -20.93 20.63
CA TYR A 176 -11.05 -21.58 19.60
C TYR A 176 -11.21 -20.68 18.37
N ARG A 177 -11.31 -21.32 17.22
CA ARG A 177 -11.56 -20.60 15.97
C ARG A 177 -13.05 -20.25 15.85
N SER A 178 -13.32 -19.03 15.47
CA SER A 178 -14.63 -18.59 15.01
C SER A 178 -14.74 -18.78 13.50
N SER A 179 -15.96 -18.87 12.98
CA SER A 179 -16.17 -18.91 11.54
C SER A 179 -15.83 -17.57 10.86
N GLU A 180 -15.53 -17.61 9.57
CA GLU A 180 -15.37 -16.36 8.81
C GLU A 180 -16.68 -15.57 8.73
N GLU A 181 -17.82 -16.25 8.79
CA GLU A 181 -19.15 -15.62 8.85
C GLU A 181 -19.35 -14.83 10.12
N ASP A 182 -18.96 -15.37 11.30
CA ASP A 182 -19.01 -14.65 12.58
C ASP A 182 -18.15 -13.38 12.56
N PHE A 183 -16.97 -13.44 11.90
CA PHE A 183 -16.15 -12.25 11.68
C PHE A 183 -16.88 -11.21 10.83
N TYR A 184 -17.47 -11.61 9.71
CA TYR A 184 -18.19 -10.68 8.84
C TYR A 184 -19.44 -10.12 9.49
N ASP A 185 -20.14 -10.88 10.33
CA ASP A 185 -21.29 -10.38 11.10
C ASP A 185 -20.85 -9.23 12.02
N LEU A 186 -19.76 -9.41 12.79
CA LEU A 186 -19.23 -8.36 13.66
C LEU A 186 -18.69 -7.16 12.85
N ILE A 187 -17.97 -7.40 11.75
CA ILE A 187 -17.44 -6.35 10.88
C ILE A 187 -18.56 -5.47 10.34
N ILE A 188 -19.64 -6.07 9.86
CA ILE A 188 -20.79 -5.35 9.29
C ILE A 188 -21.56 -4.60 10.38
N GLU A 189 -21.75 -5.20 11.56
CA GLU A 189 -22.33 -4.54 12.72
C GLU A 189 -21.55 -3.28 13.10
N ASP A 190 -20.25 -3.43 13.27
CA ASP A 190 -19.33 -2.36 13.65
C ASP A 190 -19.31 -1.21 12.64
N LEU A 191 -19.14 -1.55 11.35
CA LEU A 191 -19.08 -0.56 10.29
C LEU A 191 -20.43 0.13 10.06
N THR A 192 -21.55 -0.57 10.28
CA THR A 192 -22.90 0.01 10.25
C THR A 192 -23.10 1.00 11.39
N PHE A 193 -22.65 0.65 12.60
CA PHE A 193 -22.68 1.59 13.74
C PHE A 193 -21.82 2.84 13.45
N ALA A 194 -20.62 2.63 12.92
CA ALA A 194 -19.71 3.71 12.55
C ALA A 194 -20.31 4.63 11.47
N ALA A 195 -20.89 4.05 10.41
CA ALA A 195 -21.52 4.79 9.33
C ALA A 195 -22.67 5.71 9.79
N LYS A 196 -23.41 5.30 10.83
CA LYS A 196 -24.50 6.10 11.41
C LYS A 196 -24.01 7.20 12.33
N ASN A 197 -22.92 7.01 13.06
CA ASN A 197 -22.55 7.83 14.21
C ASN A 197 -21.25 8.64 14.02
N LEU A 198 -20.42 8.33 13.03
CA LEU A 198 -19.26 9.14 12.69
C LEU A 198 -19.68 10.48 12.08
N PRO A 199 -18.92 11.56 12.35
CA PRO A 199 -19.14 12.86 11.71
C PRO A 199 -18.75 12.80 10.21
N ILE A 200 -19.25 13.76 9.45
CA ILE A 200 -18.92 13.91 8.02
C ILE A 200 -17.46 14.31 7.86
N THR A 201 -16.98 15.24 8.70
CA THR A 201 -15.59 15.74 8.69
C THR A 201 -15.00 15.63 10.09
N GLN A 202 -13.67 15.55 10.16
CA GLN A 202 -12.89 15.58 11.40
C GLN A 202 -11.86 16.72 11.32
N ALA A 203 -11.54 17.31 12.46
CA ALA A 203 -10.53 18.37 12.54
C ALA A 203 -9.10 17.84 12.22
N GLU A 204 -8.83 16.60 12.62
CA GLU A 204 -7.54 15.96 12.43
C GLU A 204 -7.60 15.00 11.22
N ARG A 205 -6.64 15.15 10.30
CA ARG A 205 -6.49 14.21 9.19
C ARG A 205 -6.21 12.79 9.72
N GLY A 206 -6.63 11.79 8.99
CA GLY A 206 -6.43 10.38 9.37
C GLY A 206 -7.47 9.84 10.36
N ARG A 207 -8.33 10.66 10.93
CA ARG A 207 -9.46 10.17 11.73
C ARG A 207 -10.57 9.64 10.83
N ALA A 208 -11.19 8.57 11.31
CA ALA A 208 -12.34 7.96 10.64
C ALA A 208 -13.51 8.94 10.53
N THR A 209 -14.10 8.98 9.35
CA THR A 209 -15.27 9.79 9.03
C THR A 209 -16.37 8.92 8.46
N ARG A 210 -17.57 9.47 8.30
CA ARG A 210 -18.71 8.73 7.75
C ARG A 210 -18.41 8.13 6.38
N LYS A 211 -17.72 8.86 5.48
CA LYS A 211 -17.30 8.36 4.17
C LYS A 211 -16.36 7.15 4.26
N ALA A 212 -15.46 7.14 5.23
CA ALA A 212 -14.58 6.00 5.48
C ALA A 212 -15.38 4.74 5.88
N ALA A 213 -16.37 4.91 6.78
CA ALA A 213 -17.20 3.81 7.22
C ALA A 213 -18.09 3.25 6.10
N TYR A 214 -18.71 4.10 5.28
CA TYR A 214 -19.47 3.65 4.11
C TYR A 214 -18.58 2.90 3.10
N GLY A 215 -17.40 3.42 2.82
CA GLY A 215 -16.46 2.79 1.91
C GLY A 215 -15.99 1.41 2.39
N MET A 216 -15.62 1.29 3.67
CA MET A 216 -15.25 -0.01 4.25
C MET A 216 -16.43 -0.97 4.35
N LEU A 217 -17.65 -0.49 4.60
CA LEU A 217 -18.87 -1.31 4.65
C LEU A 217 -19.18 -1.89 3.26
N ALA A 218 -19.13 -1.07 2.21
CA ALA A 218 -19.29 -1.55 0.82
C ALA A 218 -18.24 -2.61 0.47
N LYS A 219 -16.97 -2.38 0.86
CA LYS A 219 -15.88 -3.33 0.67
C LYS A 219 -16.11 -4.62 1.46
N ALA A 220 -16.56 -4.55 2.71
CA ALA A 220 -16.85 -5.72 3.53
C ALA A 220 -17.99 -6.57 2.96
N TYR A 221 -19.06 -5.95 2.49
CA TYR A 221 -20.14 -6.65 1.81
C TYR A 221 -19.64 -7.37 0.55
N LEU A 222 -18.88 -6.67 -0.31
CA LEU A 222 -18.34 -7.29 -1.52
C LEU A 222 -17.40 -8.44 -1.19
N GLN A 223 -16.50 -8.27 -0.22
CA GLN A 223 -15.53 -9.30 0.17
C GLN A 223 -16.23 -10.54 0.77
N ARG A 224 -17.31 -10.35 1.54
CA ARG A 224 -18.11 -11.43 2.11
C ARG A 224 -18.69 -12.35 1.05
N THR A 225 -18.95 -11.88 -0.18
CA THR A 225 -19.51 -12.69 -1.27
C THR A 225 -18.72 -13.96 -1.57
N ARG A 226 -17.39 -13.95 -1.29
CA ARG A 226 -16.50 -15.11 -1.50
C ARG A 226 -16.83 -16.32 -0.63
N LEU A 227 -17.54 -16.13 0.48
CA LEU A 227 -17.93 -17.20 1.39
C LEU A 227 -19.05 -18.08 0.81
N TYR A 228 -19.73 -17.62 -0.23
CA TYR A 228 -20.88 -18.27 -0.79
C TYR A 228 -20.62 -18.73 -2.23
N PRO A 229 -21.22 -19.88 -2.62
CA PRO A 229 -21.11 -20.38 -3.99
C PRO A 229 -21.56 -19.36 -5.03
N GLU A 230 -20.95 -19.42 -6.20
CA GLU A 230 -21.35 -18.59 -7.34
C GLU A 230 -22.83 -18.86 -7.68
N GLY A 231 -23.59 -17.80 -7.93
CA GLY A 231 -25.02 -17.87 -8.23
C GLY A 231 -25.96 -18.13 -7.03
N SER A 232 -25.42 -18.31 -5.80
CA SER A 232 -26.26 -18.46 -4.61
C SER A 232 -27.01 -17.18 -4.24
N ALA A 233 -28.13 -17.32 -3.54
CA ALA A 233 -28.94 -16.20 -3.06
C ALA A 233 -28.17 -15.32 -2.07
N GLU A 234 -27.39 -15.95 -1.19
CA GLU A 234 -26.55 -15.26 -0.21
C GLU A 234 -25.46 -14.42 -0.88
N ARG A 235 -24.78 -15.00 -1.90
CA ARG A 235 -23.77 -14.27 -2.68
C ARG A 235 -24.38 -13.06 -3.36
N LYS A 236 -25.53 -13.22 -4.01
CA LYS A 236 -26.26 -12.13 -4.64
C LYS A 236 -26.68 -11.06 -3.61
N LYS A 237 -27.26 -11.47 -2.47
CA LYS A 237 -27.66 -10.55 -1.38
C LYS A 237 -26.51 -9.64 -0.94
N TYR A 238 -25.32 -10.20 -0.68
CA TYR A 238 -24.19 -9.39 -0.25
C TYR A 238 -23.60 -8.55 -1.38
N ALA A 239 -23.69 -9.00 -2.61
CA ALA A 239 -23.33 -8.18 -3.77
C ALA A 239 -24.31 -7.00 -3.95
N ASP A 240 -25.61 -7.21 -3.81
CA ASP A 240 -26.61 -6.13 -3.84
C ASP A 240 -26.36 -5.12 -2.70
N LEU A 241 -26.06 -5.58 -1.49
CA LEU A 241 -25.73 -4.71 -0.35
C LEU A 241 -24.45 -3.89 -0.62
N ALA A 242 -23.44 -4.50 -1.22
CA ALA A 242 -22.22 -3.80 -1.62
C ALA A 242 -22.50 -2.72 -2.68
N PHE A 243 -23.31 -3.07 -3.69
CA PHE A 243 -23.71 -2.15 -4.75
C PHE A 243 -24.47 -0.95 -4.19
N GLU A 244 -25.54 -1.18 -3.40
CA GLU A 244 -26.34 -0.10 -2.85
C GLU A 244 -25.57 0.79 -1.87
N THR A 245 -24.70 0.20 -1.05
CA THR A 245 -23.84 0.98 -0.12
C THR A 245 -22.82 1.85 -0.88
N ALA A 246 -22.22 1.30 -1.93
CA ALA A 246 -21.28 2.05 -2.78
C ALA A 246 -22.03 3.16 -3.55
N LYS A 247 -23.19 2.84 -4.12
CA LYS A 247 -24.05 3.78 -4.81
C LYS A 247 -24.48 4.94 -3.92
N GLU A 248 -24.90 4.66 -2.68
CA GLU A 248 -25.28 5.68 -1.69
C GLU A 248 -24.13 6.69 -1.46
N LEU A 249 -22.90 6.19 -1.26
CA LEU A 249 -21.73 7.05 -1.08
C LEU A 249 -21.41 7.87 -2.35
N ILE A 250 -21.50 7.27 -3.52
CA ILE A 250 -21.18 7.92 -4.80
C ILE A 250 -22.22 8.98 -5.15
N ASP A 251 -23.49 8.63 -5.10
CA ASP A 251 -24.58 9.52 -5.53
C ASP A 251 -24.73 10.74 -4.59
N ASN A 252 -24.33 10.59 -3.32
CA ASN A 252 -24.36 11.63 -2.30
C ASN A 252 -22.94 12.12 -1.91
N ALA A 253 -21.94 11.95 -2.76
CA ALA A 253 -20.54 12.22 -2.44
C ALA A 253 -20.30 13.64 -1.85
N ARG A 254 -21.07 14.64 -2.30
CA ARG A 254 -21.01 16.02 -1.78
C ARG A 254 -21.42 16.07 -0.30
N ASP A 255 -22.46 15.32 0.09
CA ASP A 255 -22.94 15.28 1.47
C ASP A 255 -21.99 14.50 2.40
N PHE A 256 -21.13 13.67 1.82
CA PHE A 256 -20.04 12.96 2.48
C PHE A 256 -18.70 13.73 2.45
N ASP A 257 -18.68 14.95 1.94
CA ASP A 257 -17.46 15.74 1.78
C ASP A 257 -16.37 15.00 0.97
N CYS A 258 -16.77 14.43 -0.16
CA CYS A 258 -15.83 13.79 -1.10
C CYS A 258 -16.27 13.99 -2.55
N GLY A 259 -15.45 13.54 -3.49
CA GLY A 259 -15.76 13.60 -4.92
C GLY A 259 -14.53 13.43 -5.79
N LEU A 260 -14.70 12.90 -6.99
CA LEU A 260 -13.63 12.79 -7.97
C LEU A 260 -13.16 14.18 -8.42
N TYR A 261 -11.87 14.31 -8.70
CA TYR A 261 -11.35 15.50 -9.40
C TYR A 261 -11.83 15.49 -10.84
N ALA A 262 -12.30 16.63 -11.30
CA ALA A 262 -12.67 16.81 -12.71
C ALA A 262 -11.41 16.92 -13.56
N SER A 263 -11.33 16.13 -14.64
CA SER A 263 -10.26 16.26 -15.62
C SER A 263 -10.31 17.64 -16.31
N THR A 264 -9.14 18.21 -16.57
CA THR A 264 -8.96 19.46 -17.31
C THR A 264 -8.47 19.15 -18.73
N ALA A 265 -8.27 20.17 -19.54
CA ALA A 265 -7.70 20.03 -20.89
C ALA A 265 -6.26 19.44 -20.89
N THR A 266 -5.53 19.61 -19.79
CA THR A 266 -4.11 19.25 -19.71
C THR A 266 -3.79 18.24 -18.60
N LYS A 267 -4.72 17.98 -17.68
CA LYS A 267 -4.48 17.12 -16.52
C LYS A 267 -5.69 16.25 -16.24
N SER A 268 -5.50 14.95 -16.15
CA SER A 268 -6.55 13.99 -15.77
C SER A 268 -6.94 14.15 -14.30
N GLY A 269 -8.10 13.64 -13.92
CA GLY A 269 -8.51 13.58 -12.52
C GLY A 269 -7.56 12.74 -11.68
N ASP A 270 -7.12 11.59 -12.21
CA ASP A 270 -6.12 10.73 -11.56
C ASP A 270 -4.78 11.46 -11.33
N ALA A 271 -4.33 12.25 -12.30
CA ALA A 271 -3.13 13.07 -12.12
C ALA A 271 -3.30 14.15 -11.04
N GLN A 272 -4.53 14.65 -10.83
CA GLN A 272 -4.83 15.56 -9.73
C GLN A 272 -4.90 14.85 -8.38
N MET A 273 -5.42 13.61 -8.36
CA MET A 273 -5.43 12.76 -7.17
C MET A 273 -4.01 12.56 -6.61
N TRP A 274 -3.03 12.31 -7.49
CA TRP A 274 -1.64 12.06 -7.10
C TRP A 274 -0.76 13.31 -7.04
N ASP A 275 -1.33 14.48 -7.29
CA ASP A 275 -0.60 15.74 -7.13
C ASP A 275 -0.27 15.99 -5.65
N GLY A 276 1.02 16.27 -5.39
CA GLY A 276 1.47 16.61 -4.05
C GLY A 276 0.71 17.80 -3.43
N ASP A 277 0.25 18.75 -4.25
CA ASP A 277 -0.50 19.92 -3.75
C ASP A 277 -1.86 19.52 -3.15
N ASN A 278 -2.45 18.45 -3.63
CA ASN A 278 -3.72 17.94 -3.13
C ASN A 278 -3.59 16.96 -1.97
N ASN A 279 -2.39 16.43 -1.69
CA ASN A 279 -2.22 15.30 -0.78
C ASN A 279 -2.84 15.51 0.62
N LYS A 280 -2.63 16.67 1.23
CA LYS A 280 -3.09 16.95 2.61
C LYS A 280 -4.56 17.37 2.72
N SER A 281 -5.24 17.58 1.59
CA SER A 281 -6.65 17.98 1.50
C SER A 281 -7.39 17.24 0.40
N ASN A 282 -7.02 16.00 0.16
CA ASN A 282 -7.49 15.23 -0.97
C ASN A 282 -8.95 14.80 -0.82
N ARG A 283 -9.78 15.29 -1.73
CA ARG A 283 -11.23 15.04 -1.71
C ARG A 283 -11.64 13.65 -2.17
N GLU A 284 -10.76 12.92 -2.86
CA GLU A 284 -11.01 11.53 -3.27
C GLU A 284 -10.66 10.52 -2.19
N VAL A 285 -9.88 10.94 -1.18
CA VAL A 285 -9.46 10.05 -0.10
C VAL A 285 -10.57 9.94 0.95
N LEU A 286 -10.97 8.72 1.22
CA LEU A 286 -11.99 8.39 2.21
C LEU A 286 -11.39 8.10 3.57
N PHE A 287 -10.23 7.42 3.59
CA PHE A 287 -9.46 7.13 4.79
C PHE A 287 -7.97 7.14 4.46
N THR A 288 -7.17 7.73 5.33
CA THR A 288 -5.72 7.90 5.14
C THR A 288 -4.94 7.68 6.42
N GLU A 289 -3.72 7.20 6.31
CA GLU A 289 -2.70 7.37 7.33
C GLU A 289 -2.11 8.78 7.16
N ALA A 290 -2.33 9.63 8.15
CA ALA A 290 -1.79 10.99 8.14
C ALA A 290 -0.34 10.99 8.61
N VAL A 291 0.54 11.55 7.79
CA VAL A 291 1.98 11.63 8.07
C VAL A 291 2.40 13.08 8.27
N ASP A 292 3.19 13.36 9.30
CA ASP A 292 3.71 14.69 9.57
C ASP A 292 5.22 14.65 9.90
N HIS A 293 5.86 15.83 9.86
CA HIS A 293 7.28 15.99 10.16
C HIS A 293 7.55 16.17 11.66
N GLU A 294 6.55 16.45 12.47
CA GLU A 294 6.71 16.61 13.90
C GLU A 294 7.05 15.29 14.58
N ASN A 295 8.19 15.25 15.29
CA ASN A 295 8.67 14.05 15.97
C ASN A 295 7.71 13.50 17.03
N ALA A 296 6.85 14.35 17.60
CA ALA A 296 5.82 13.94 18.56
C ALA A 296 4.80 12.95 17.97
N TYR A 297 4.53 13.07 16.66
CA TYR A 297 3.57 12.22 15.94
C TYR A 297 4.25 11.17 15.05
N ASN A 298 5.58 11.14 15.04
CA ASN A 298 6.38 10.29 14.17
C ASN A 298 7.62 9.83 14.93
N PRO A 299 7.50 8.86 15.87
CA PRO A 299 8.61 8.41 16.69
C PRO A 299 9.82 7.97 15.86
N GLU A 300 11.00 8.30 16.31
CA GLU A 300 12.25 7.91 15.65
C GLU A 300 12.33 6.38 15.48
N GLY A 301 12.88 5.96 14.33
CA GLY A 301 13.10 4.54 14.03
C GLY A 301 11.93 3.81 13.39
N VAL A 302 10.74 4.41 13.35
CA VAL A 302 9.61 3.81 12.63
C VAL A 302 9.69 4.16 11.14
N ASN A 303 9.33 3.25 10.26
CA ASN A 303 9.44 3.35 8.80
C ASN A 303 8.56 4.45 8.19
N ARG A 304 8.94 5.70 8.35
CA ARG A 304 8.19 6.88 7.90
C ARG A 304 8.14 6.93 6.38
N GLY A 305 7.02 6.58 5.75
CA GLY A 305 6.81 6.80 4.32
C GLY A 305 7.94 6.29 3.41
N ARG A 306 8.49 5.10 3.68
CA ARG A 306 9.57 4.49 2.88
C ARG A 306 9.09 3.66 1.71
N SER A 307 7.80 3.48 1.53
CA SER A 307 7.23 2.56 0.54
C SER A 307 7.80 2.75 -0.86
N PHE A 308 7.98 3.98 -1.30
CA PHE A 308 8.54 4.27 -2.62
C PHE A 308 9.95 3.69 -2.82
N GLN A 309 10.77 3.57 -1.76
CA GLN A 309 12.12 3.00 -1.85
C GLN A 309 12.12 1.51 -2.17
N TYR A 310 11.10 0.79 -1.71
CA TYR A 310 11.00 -0.64 -1.94
C TYR A 310 10.66 -0.98 -3.38
N TYR A 311 10.01 -0.05 -4.08
CA TYR A 311 9.64 -0.16 -5.48
C TYR A 311 10.58 0.61 -6.43
N MET A 312 11.62 1.24 -5.91
CA MET A 312 12.58 1.99 -6.72
C MET A 312 13.59 1.06 -7.39
N MET A 313 13.81 1.26 -8.68
CA MET A 313 14.90 0.58 -9.38
C MET A 313 16.27 0.94 -8.78
N LYS A 314 17.26 0.07 -8.93
CA LYS A 314 18.60 0.26 -8.34
C LYS A 314 19.43 1.26 -9.13
N ILE A 315 19.11 2.54 -9.01
CA ILE A 315 19.78 3.62 -9.71
C ILE A 315 21.26 3.76 -9.27
N SER A 316 21.58 3.52 -8.00
CA SER A 316 22.92 3.72 -7.45
C SER A 316 23.99 2.90 -8.13
N SER A 317 23.69 1.67 -8.51
CA SER A 317 24.63 0.82 -9.25
C SER A 317 24.82 1.27 -10.70
N GLN A 318 23.94 2.12 -11.20
CA GLN A 318 23.91 2.58 -12.59
C GLN A 318 24.13 4.09 -12.73
N ALA A 319 24.21 4.82 -11.60
CA ALA A 319 24.35 6.26 -11.60
C ALA A 319 25.52 6.75 -12.46
N GLN A 320 26.65 6.06 -12.40
CA GLN A 320 27.84 6.38 -13.22
C GLN A 320 27.61 6.16 -14.72
N ASN A 321 26.73 5.21 -15.06
CA ASN A 321 26.45 4.88 -16.45
C ASN A 321 25.44 5.84 -17.09
N PHE A 322 24.49 6.39 -16.30
CA PHE A 322 23.34 7.14 -16.81
C PHE A 322 23.28 8.60 -16.36
N GLY A 323 24.20 9.03 -15.51
CA GLY A 323 24.18 10.38 -14.97
C GLY A 323 23.03 10.64 -13.99
N VAL A 324 22.32 9.61 -13.56
CA VAL A 324 21.26 9.69 -12.58
C VAL A 324 21.83 9.41 -11.19
N ARG A 325 21.60 10.30 -10.24
CA ARG A 325 22.12 10.13 -8.89
C ARG A 325 21.33 9.07 -8.14
N GLY A 326 22.01 8.03 -7.64
CA GLY A 326 21.42 6.90 -6.93
C GLY A 326 20.99 7.18 -5.49
N SER A 327 21.23 8.37 -4.98
CA SER A 327 20.66 8.83 -3.71
C SER A 327 20.43 10.33 -3.81
N GLY A 328 19.29 10.71 -4.32
CA GLY A 328 18.89 12.11 -4.44
C GLY A 328 17.49 12.32 -3.89
N LEU A 329 17.11 13.56 -3.68
CA LEU A 329 15.75 13.85 -3.21
C LEU A 329 14.71 13.49 -4.27
N ARG A 330 15.07 13.59 -5.56
CA ARG A 330 14.07 13.39 -6.65
C ARG A 330 13.53 11.97 -6.71
N TYR A 331 14.40 10.97 -6.69
CA TYR A 331 13.98 9.57 -6.80
C TYR A 331 14.18 8.80 -5.49
N GLY A 332 14.63 9.48 -4.44
CA GLY A 332 14.91 8.86 -3.16
C GLY A 332 16.17 8.00 -3.16
N ARG A 333 16.28 7.15 -2.15
CA ARG A 333 17.39 6.21 -1.98
C ARG A 333 16.98 4.84 -2.52
N ASP A 334 17.74 4.32 -3.46
CA ASP A 334 17.47 3.10 -4.20
C ASP A 334 18.07 1.81 -3.62
N ASN A 335 18.53 1.81 -2.38
CA ASN A 335 19.25 0.67 -1.83
C ASN A 335 18.35 -0.47 -1.34
N ALA A 336 17.07 -0.36 -1.48
CA ALA A 336 16.12 -1.42 -1.15
C ALA A 336 15.78 -2.30 -2.35
N THR A 337 15.35 -1.77 -3.49
CA THR A 337 14.98 -2.46 -4.74
C THR A 337 14.34 -3.83 -4.50
N VAL A 338 13.29 -3.84 -3.65
CA VAL A 338 12.75 -5.07 -3.12
C VAL A 338 11.78 -5.70 -4.11
N TRP A 339 10.94 -4.86 -4.71
CA TRP A 339 9.87 -5.28 -5.60
C TRP A 339 9.88 -4.53 -6.92
N SER A 340 9.55 -5.23 -7.99
CA SER A 340 9.41 -4.69 -9.33
C SER A 340 8.08 -5.14 -9.95
N PRO A 341 7.51 -4.38 -10.89
CA PRO A 341 6.27 -4.77 -11.55
C PRO A 341 6.48 -6.04 -12.39
N THR A 342 5.43 -6.87 -12.46
CA THR A 342 5.39 -8.00 -13.39
C THR A 342 5.13 -7.50 -14.80
N LEU A 343 5.40 -8.36 -15.76
CA LEU A 343 5.09 -8.12 -17.16
C LEU A 343 3.57 -8.01 -17.36
N TYR A 344 2.79 -8.85 -16.69
CA TYR A 344 1.33 -8.79 -16.71
C TYR A 344 0.80 -7.39 -16.34
N LEU A 345 1.34 -6.78 -15.29
CA LEU A 345 0.97 -5.40 -14.92
C LEU A 345 1.30 -4.41 -16.04
N LEU A 346 2.49 -4.51 -16.62
CA LEU A 346 2.98 -3.52 -17.58
C LEU A 346 2.34 -3.64 -18.97
N THR A 347 1.94 -4.86 -19.40
CA THR A 347 1.49 -5.10 -20.78
C THR A 347 0.02 -5.49 -20.90
N GLU A 348 -0.53 -6.17 -19.88
CA GLU A 348 -1.90 -6.66 -19.91
C GLU A 348 -2.87 -5.77 -19.10
N CYS A 349 -2.36 -5.15 -18.02
CA CYS A 349 -3.16 -4.22 -17.25
C CYS A 349 -3.06 -2.82 -17.84
N PHE A 350 -1.87 -2.25 -17.95
CA PHE A 350 -1.66 -0.98 -18.67
C PHE A 350 -1.57 -1.22 -20.18
N GLU A 351 -2.15 -0.32 -20.97
CA GLU A 351 -1.96 -0.36 -22.42
C GLU A 351 -0.51 -0.06 -22.78
N PRO A 352 0.18 -0.92 -23.54
CA PRO A 352 1.58 -0.71 -23.91
C PRO A 352 1.73 0.30 -25.06
N LYS A 353 1.15 1.48 -24.90
CA LYS A 353 1.11 2.57 -25.86
C LYS A 353 1.64 3.86 -25.26
N LEU A 354 2.26 4.67 -26.09
CA LEU A 354 2.72 6.01 -25.71
C LEU A 354 1.53 6.88 -25.26
N PRO A 355 1.58 7.47 -24.05
CA PRO A 355 0.50 8.37 -23.61
C PRO A 355 0.31 9.58 -24.53
N LYS A 356 -0.92 10.01 -24.76
CA LYS A 356 -1.22 11.25 -25.50
C LYS A 356 -0.66 12.49 -24.80
N THR A 357 -0.54 12.45 -23.50
CA THR A 357 0.03 13.50 -22.65
C THR A 357 1.57 13.56 -22.69
N GLU A 358 2.26 12.57 -23.26
CA GLU A 358 3.72 12.63 -23.39
C GLU A 358 4.14 13.75 -24.36
N THR A 359 4.94 14.69 -23.86
CA THR A 359 5.45 15.85 -24.60
C THR A 359 6.96 15.81 -24.83
N ASN A 360 7.68 14.88 -24.18
CA ASN A 360 9.12 14.74 -24.39
C ASN A 360 9.41 14.28 -25.82
N GLN A 361 9.86 15.19 -26.67
CA GLN A 361 10.07 14.92 -28.07
C GLN A 361 11.14 13.85 -28.32
N GLU A 362 12.15 13.75 -27.47
CA GLU A 362 13.17 12.71 -27.59
C GLU A 362 12.53 11.33 -27.39
N LEU A 363 11.71 11.15 -26.36
CA LEU A 363 11.03 9.89 -26.10
C LEU A 363 10.01 9.55 -27.19
N ILE A 364 9.26 10.54 -27.68
CA ILE A 364 8.33 10.36 -28.79
C ILE A 364 9.07 9.88 -30.05
N ASN A 365 10.23 10.46 -30.35
CA ASN A 365 11.05 10.07 -31.51
C ASN A 365 11.66 8.66 -31.38
N LEU A 366 11.88 8.18 -30.16
CA LEU A 366 12.40 6.85 -29.89
C LEU A 366 11.31 5.77 -29.85
N ALA A 367 10.04 6.15 -29.72
CA ALA A 367 8.94 5.18 -29.74
C ALA A 367 8.86 4.46 -31.10
N LYS A 368 8.62 3.14 -31.03
CA LYS A 368 8.46 2.32 -32.25
C LYS A 368 7.17 2.71 -32.95
N ILE A 369 7.28 2.90 -34.24
CA ILE A 369 6.13 3.13 -35.12
C ILE A 369 5.67 1.75 -35.63
N PRO A 370 4.41 1.34 -35.36
CA PRO A 370 3.90 0.07 -35.87
C PRO A 370 3.93 0.01 -37.40
N GLU A 371 4.05 -1.19 -37.95
CA GLU A 371 4.08 -1.42 -39.40
C GLU A 371 2.83 -0.81 -40.06
N GLY A 372 3.02 -0.08 -41.14
CA GLY A 372 1.97 0.59 -41.90
C GLY A 372 1.40 1.86 -41.23
N LYS A 373 1.99 2.34 -40.12
CA LYS A 373 1.64 3.60 -39.48
C LYS A 373 2.69 4.68 -39.73
N THR A 374 2.33 5.93 -39.56
CA THR A 374 3.23 7.09 -39.75
C THR A 374 3.69 7.70 -38.41
N ALA A 375 3.10 7.26 -37.30
CA ALA A 375 3.39 7.74 -35.94
C ALA A 375 3.19 6.60 -34.93
N PRO A 376 3.81 6.70 -33.74
CA PRO A 376 3.55 5.78 -32.64
C PRO A 376 2.07 5.76 -32.24
N GLU A 377 1.55 4.60 -31.85
CA GLU A 377 0.23 4.52 -31.25
C GLU A 377 0.23 5.19 -29.88
N ARG A 378 -0.89 5.85 -29.54
CA ARG A 378 -1.04 6.59 -28.30
C ARG A 378 -2.29 6.15 -27.54
N THR A 379 -2.23 6.22 -26.21
CA THR A 379 -3.37 5.96 -25.31
C THR A 379 -3.84 7.23 -24.62
N ALA A 380 -5.15 7.31 -24.36
CA ALA A 380 -5.74 8.35 -23.55
C ALA A 380 -5.55 8.11 -22.03
N ASP A 381 -5.26 6.87 -21.62
CA ASP A 381 -5.05 6.49 -20.22
C ASP A 381 -3.71 7.05 -19.69
N THR A 382 -3.79 7.96 -18.72
CA THR A 382 -2.62 8.61 -18.11
C THR A 382 -2.08 7.90 -16.88
N ARG A 383 -2.72 6.82 -16.41
CA ARG A 383 -2.39 6.20 -15.12
C ARG A 383 -1.02 5.57 -15.06
N PHE A 384 -0.48 5.08 -16.19
CA PHE A 384 0.90 4.61 -16.20
C PHE A 384 1.88 5.71 -15.79
N GLU A 385 1.69 6.93 -16.32
CA GLU A 385 2.52 8.09 -15.98
C GLU A 385 2.37 8.50 -14.50
N GLN A 386 1.18 8.29 -13.91
CA GLN A 386 0.94 8.62 -12.51
C GLN A 386 1.44 7.52 -11.56
N ALA A 387 1.39 6.27 -11.98
CA ALA A 387 1.81 5.14 -11.17
C ALA A 387 3.33 4.94 -11.15
N PHE A 388 4.05 5.30 -12.22
CA PHE A 388 5.45 4.94 -12.36
C PHE A 388 6.36 6.11 -12.76
N TYR A 389 7.58 6.10 -12.19
CA TYR A 389 8.72 6.77 -12.78
C TYR A 389 9.27 5.88 -13.90
N TYR A 390 9.26 6.38 -15.12
CA TYR A 390 9.84 5.72 -16.29
C TYR A 390 10.82 6.64 -17.05
N LYS A 391 10.79 7.93 -16.71
CA LYS A 391 11.75 8.94 -17.18
C LYS A 391 12.66 9.32 -16.01
N TYR A 392 13.97 9.23 -16.24
CA TYR A 392 14.98 9.57 -15.25
C TYR A 392 15.91 10.60 -15.83
N TYR A 393 15.93 11.78 -15.22
CA TYR A 393 16.74 12.89 -15.70
C TYR A 393 18.09 12.91 -14.98
N GLY A 394 19.15 13.22 -15.77
CA GLY A 394 20.50 13.34 -15.23
C GLY A 394 20.58 14.38 -14.12
N GLN A 395 20.92 13.93 -12.93
CA GLN A 395 21.08 14.79 -11.74
C GLN A 395 22.52 14.83 -11.26
N GLN A 396 23.36 13.94 -11.77
CA GLN A 396 24.71 13.80 -11.27
C GLN A 396 25.66 14.73 -12.02
N LEU A 397 26.37 15.51 -11.24
CA LEU A 397 27.43 16.36 -11.70
C LEU A 397 28.80 15.66 -11.73
N THR A 398 28.86 14.35 -11.44
CA THR A 398 30.11 13.59 -11.26
C THR A 398 30.16 12.33 -12.13
N MET A 399 29.85 12.44 -13.42
CA MET A 399 30.24 11.38 -14.35
C MET A 399 31.74 11.38 -14.58
N GLN A 400 32.37 10.24 -14.43
CA GLN A 400 33.79 10.08 -14.73
C GLN A 400 34.03 10.04 -16.24
N LEU A 401 35.19 10.52 -16.68
CA LEU A 401 35.59 10.56 -18.09
C LEU A 401 35.36 9.24 -18.84
N PRO A 402 35.67 8.06 -18.28
CA PRO A 402 35.40 6.78 -18.94
C PRO A 402 33.93 6.54 -19.29
N VAL A 403 33.00 7.14 -18.56
CA VAL A 403 31.55 7.04 -18.81
C VAL A 403 31.15 7.89 -20.01
N LEU A 404 31.71 9.10 -20.11
CA LEU A 404 31.51 9.97 -21.27
C LEU A 404 32.01 9.32 -22.55
N GLU A 405 33.20 8.70 -22.51
CA GLU A 405 33.78 7.96 -23.63
C GLU A 405 32.91 6.77 -24.04
N ARG A 406 32.29 6.06 -23.09
CA ARG A 406 31.32 4.97 -23.35
C ARG A 406 30.11 5.46 -24.15
N TYR A 407 29.67 6.68 -23.94
CA TYR A 407 28.62 7.31 -24.74
C TYR A 407 29.15 7.92 -26.05
N GLY A 408 30.43 7.72 -26.36
CA GLY A 408 31.09 8.27 -27.55
C GLY A 408 31.16 9.79 -27.52
N LYS A 409 31.21 10.42 -26.34
CA LYS A 409 31.29 11.85 -26.16
C LYS A 409 32.68 12.26 -25.74
N LYS A 410 33.21 13.31 -26.37
CA LYS A 410 34.46 13.98 -26.02
C LYS A 410 34.17 15.34 -25.44
N THR A 411 35.10 15.93 -24.72
CA THR A 411 34.92 17.23 -24.04
C THR A 411 34.65 18.39 -25.02
N ASP A 412 35.04 18.27 -26.28
CA ASP A 412 34.80 19.24 -27.35
C ASP A 412 33.51 18.96 -28.16
N ASP A 413 32.81 17.85 -27.87
CA ASP A 413 31.59 17.45 -28.56
C ASP A 413 30.48 18.51 -28.35
N PRO A 414 29.71 18.87 -29.41
CA PRO A 414 28.56 19.73 -29.34
C PRO A 414 27.53 19.34 -28.26
N TYR A 415 27.47 18.05 -27.87
CA TYR A 415 26.63 17.56 -26.77
C TYR A 415 26.90 18.30 -25.47
N PHE A 416 28.13 18.66 -25.15
CA PHE A 416 28.45 19.43 -23.95
C PHE A 416 28.01 20.90 -24.03
N LYS A 417 27.57 21.35 -25.19
CA LYS A 417 26.90 22.65 -25.34
C LYS A 417 25.45 22.58 -24.91
N THR A 418 24.85 21.38 -24.88
CA THR A 418 23.54 21.15 -24.31
C THR A 418 23.57 21.27 -22.78
N LEU A 419 22.43 21.45 -22.15
CA LEU A 419 22.36 21.55 -20.69
C LEU A 419 22.78 20.24 -20.03
N ALA A 420 22.36 19.09 -20.56
CA ALA A 420 22.73 17.77 -20.06
C ALA A 420 24.25 17.53 -20.21
N GLY A 421 24.80 17.85 -21.38
CA GLY A 421 26.25 17.75 -21.63
C GLY A 421 27.07 18.66 -20.73
N ARG A 422 26.64 19.90 -20.50
CA ARG A 422 27.33 20.82 -19.56
C ARG A 422 27.31 20.32 -18.13
N ARG A 423 26.24 19.69 -17.68
CA ARG A 423 26.19 19.05 -16.35
C ARG A 423 27.16 17.90 -16.20
N ILE A 424 27.22 17.06 -17.20
CA ILE A 424 28.16 15.96 -17.27
C ILE A 424 29.60 16.49 -17.27
N ALA A 425 29.88 17.51 -18.08
CA ALA A 425 31.20 18.15 -18.16
C ALA A 425 31.61 18.88 -16.87
N SER A 426 30.66 19.58 -16.24
CA SER A 426 30.97 20.31 -14.98
C SER A 426 31.27 19.39 -13.80
N SER A 427 30.91 18.12 -13.89
CA SER A 427 31.26 17.11 -12.91
C SER A 427 32.72 16.66 -13.00
N LEU A 428 33.37 16.92 -14.13
CA LEU A 428 34.78 16.65 -14.34
C LEU A 428 35.68 17.77 -13.81
N ILE A 429 35.09 18.92 -13.46
CA ILE A 429 35.78 20.10 -12.93
C ILE A 429 35.55 20.11 -11.43
N THR A 430 36.61 19.82 -10.68
CA THR A 430 36.56 19.77 -9.22
C THR A 430 36.10 21.09 -8.57
N GLY A 431 34.98 21.04 -7.96
CA GLY A 431 34.56 21.68 -6.70
C GLY A 431 34.25 23.17 -6.64
N ALA A 432 34.83 24.06 -7.41
CA ALA A 432 34.84 25.47 -7.01
C ALA A 432 33.86 26.42 -7.72
N ASN A 433 33.24 26.08 -8.88
CA ASN A 433 32.48 27.06 -9.67
C ASN A 433 31.22 26.53 -10.34
N LEU A 434 30.51 25.62 -9.71
CA LEU A 434 29.27 25.05 -10.26
C LEU A 434 28.15 26.09 -10.50
N ASN A 435 28.05 27.10 -9.66
CA ASN A 435 27.00 28.12 -9.72
C ASN A 435 27.14 29.11 -10.89
N LEU A 436 28.30 29.20 -11.50
CA LEU A 436 28.55 30.17 -12.57
C LEU A 436 28.22 29.66 -13.97
N GLN A 437 28.00 28.35 -14.13
CA GLN A 437 27.90 27.75 -15.46
C GLN A 437 26.46 27.52 -15.96
N PHE A 438 25.48 27.71 -15.10
CA PHE A 438 24.07 27.47 -15.44
C PHE A 438 23.16 28.60 -14.99
N PRO A 439 23.18 29.78 -15.65
CA PRO A 439 22.28 30.87 -15.31
C PRO A 439 20.80 30.42 -15.45
N GLY A 440 20.02 30.61 -14.42
CA GLY A 440 18.62 30.23 -14.39
C GLY A 440 18.33 28.76 -14.08
N ALA A 441 19.36 27.98 -13.76
CA ALA A 441 19.23 26.63 -13.24
C ALA A 441 19.52 26.64 -11.75
N ASN A 442 18.60 26.17 -10.94
CA ASN A 442 18.88 25.85 -9.55
C ASN A 442 19.82 24.65 -9.54
N VAL A 443 21.12 24.91 -9.41
CA VAL A 443 22.13 23.89 -9.41
C VAL A 443 22.25 23.32 -8.02
N TYR A 444 22.07 22.03 -7.91
CA TYR A 444 22.28 21.29 -6.69
C TYR A 444 23.75 21.41 -6.26
N ALA A 445 23.98 22.04 -5.13
CA ALA A 445 25.25 21.92 -4.44
C ALA A 445 25.45 20.45 -4.03
N ALA A 446 26.67 19.94 -4.17
CA ALA A 446 27.04 18.56 -3.90
C ALA A 446 26.92 18.13 -2.42
N SER A 447 26.26 18.90 -1.57
CA SER A 447 26.01 18.52 -0.17
C SER A 447 24.77 17.65 -0.08
N ASN A 448 24.86 16.56 0.65
CA ASN A 448 23.76 15.62 0.91
C ASN A 448 22.54 16.23 1.61
N ASN A 449 22.58 17.53 1.92
CA ASN A 449 21.59 18.24 2.73
C ASN A 449 20.89 19.41 2.00
N SER A 450 21.07 19.56 0.68
CA SER A 450 20.38 20.66 0.01
C SER A 450 18.94 20.28 -0.30
N SER A 451 18.02 21.16 0.07
CA SER A 451 16.59 21.05 -0.14
C SER A 451 16.13 21.42 -1.56
N GLU A 452 17.02 21.87 -2.42
CA GLU A 452 16.66 22.32 -3.75
C GLU A 452 16.55 21.14 -4.72
N ILE A 453 15.37 20.90 -5.22
CA ILE A 453 15.06 19.86 -6.19
C ILE A 453 15.18 20.46 -7.58
N TYR A 454 15.90 19.74 -8.40
CA TYR A 454 16.12 20.09 -9.77
C TYR A 454 15.05 19.46 -10.64
N GLU A 455 14.00 20.19 -10.95
CA GLU A 455 12.98 19.78 -11.91
C GLU A 455 13.29 20.43 -13.26
N ARG A 456 13.69 19.58 -14.21
CA ARG A 456 13.88 20.03 -15.58
C ARG A 456 13.35 19.00 -16.56
N GLU A 457 12.12 18.61 -16.35
CA GLU A 457 11.34 17.84 -17.31
C GLU A 457 11.09 18.61 -18.61
N ASP A 458 11.19 19.94 -18.53
CA ASP A 458 11.11 20.86 -19.65
C ASP A 458 12.34 20.81 -20.59
N ILE A 459 13.41 20.11 -20.18
CA ILE A 459 14.63 19.99 -20.99
C ILE A 459 14.80 18.58 -21.51
N PRO A 460 14.44 18.30 -22.76
CA PRO A 460 14.57 16.98 -23.37
C PRO A 460 15.97 16.36 -23.23
N ASP A 461 16.99 17.17 -23.39
CA ASP A 461 18.40 16.77 -23.28
C ASP A 461 18.85 16.34 -21.89
N ALA A 462 18.02 16.59 -20.86
CA ALA A 462 18.30 16.12 -19.50
C ALA A 462 17.96 14.64 -19.29
N LEU A 463 17.20 14.03 -20.18
CA LEU A 463 16.80 12.62 -20.10
C LEU A 463 18.02 11.70 -20.19
N ALA A 464 18.27 10.95 -19.13
CA ALA A 464 19.42 10.04 -19.04
C ALA A 464 19.03 8.57 -19.16
N CYS A 465 17.88 8.20 -18.63
CA CYS A 465 17.41 6.82 -18.59
C CYS A 465 15.88 6.80 -18.51
N TYR A 466 15.25 5.86 -19.15
CA TYR A 466 13.84 5.55 -19.00
C TYR A 466 13.55 4.10 -19.39
N THR A 467 12.50 3.56 -18.81
CA THR A 467 12.04 2.18 -19.02
C THR A 467 10.53 2.21 -19.28
N PRO A 468 10.06 2.58 -20.49
CA PRO A 468 8.63 2.66 -20.78
C PRO A 468 7.99 1.27 -20.89
N ASN A 469 6.67 1.21 -20.76
CA ASN A 469 5.90 -0.01 -21.00
C ASN A 469 5.52 -0.22 -22.47
N TRP A 470 6.03 0.58 -23.40
CA TRP A 470 5.84 0.44 -24.84
C TRP A 470 7.14 0.16 -25.57
N GLU A 471 7.04 -0.23 -26.85
CA GLU A 471 8.19 -0.54 -27.68
C GLU A 471 8.98 0.72 -28.06
N LEU A 472 10.30 0.56 -28.04
CA LEU A 472 11.23 1.53 -28.57
C LEU A 472 11.87 1.01 -29.87
N ASP A 473 12.23 1.93 -30.74
CA ASP A 473 12.95 1.65 -31.97
C ASP A 473 14.41 1.32 -31.63
N SER A 474 14.79 0.05 -31.80
CA SER A 474 16.13 -0.44 -31.44
C SER A 474 17.26 0.21 -32.24
N GLU A 475 17.00 0.62 -33.47
CA GLU A 475 18.02 1.31 -34.30
C GLU A 475 18.27 2.72 -33.76
N LYS A 476 17.20 3.45 -33.41
CA LYS A 476 17.32 4.79 -32.85
C LYS A 476 17.91 4.79 -31.43
N THR A 477 17.57 3.81 -30.62
CA THR A 477 18.16 3.68 -29.29
C THR A 477 19.63 3.33 -29.32
N ALA A 478 20.06 2.51 -30.29
CA ALA A 478 21.47 2.21 -30.51
C ALA A 478 22.31 3.43 -30.91
N VAL A 479 21.74 4.31 -31.75
CA VAL A 479 22.40 5.56 -32.18
C VAL A 479 22.49 6.55 -31.01
N ASN A 480 21.44 6.67 -30.19
CA ASN A 480 21.40 7.61 -29.10
C ASN A 480 22.32 7.24 -27.92
N LYS A 481 22.77 5.99 -27.85
CA LYS A 481 23.74 5.48 -26.86
C LYS A 481 23.40 5.79 -25.39
N ARG A 482 22.13 6.11 -25.10
CA ARG A 482 21.59 6.23 -23.76
C ARG A 482 20.93 4.92 -23.36
N LEU A 483 20.78 4.69 -22.08
CA LEU A 483 19.97 3.54 -21.65
C LEU A 483 18.50 3.84 -21.93
N CYS A 484 17.99 3.23 -22.98
CA CYS A 484 16.59 3.30 -23.37
C CYS A 484 16.09 1.87 -23.44
N VAL A 485 15.20 1.52 -22.52
CA VAL A 485 14.68 0.15 -22.38
C VAL A 485 13.20 0.17 -22.74
N GLY A 486 12.84 -0.51 -23.82
CA GLY A 486 11.46 -0.74 -24.21
C GLY A 486 10.90 -2.01 -23.59
N ILE A 487 9.62 -2.26 -23.81
CA ILE A 487 8.94 -3.41 -23.19
C ILE A 487 9.52 -4.76 -23.63
N SER A 488 9.90 -4.91 -24.89
CA SER A 488 10.56 -6.14 -25.37
C SER A 488 11.91 -6.38 -24.72
N ASP A 489 12.64 -5.31 -24.39
CA ASP A 489 13.90 -5.43 -23.68
C ASP A 489 13.67 -5.89 -22.24
N TYR A 490 12.60 -5.41 -21.60
CA TYR A 490 12.19 -5.86 -20.27
C TYR A 490 11.81 -7.35 -20.27
N PHE A 491 11.14 -7.83 -21.29
CA PHE A 491 10.84 -9.26 -21.51
C PHE A 491 12.09 -10.12 -21.60
N ASN A 492 13.03 -9.70 -22.42
CA ASN A 492 14.28 -10.44 -22.59
C ASN A 492 15.14 -10.49 -21.32
N MET A 493 14.89 -9.59 -20.39
CA MET A 493 15.54 -9.58 -19.07
C MET A 493 15.03 -10.68 -18.14
N GLU A 494 13.80 -11.15 -18.34
CA GLU A 494 13.23 -12.25 -17.58
C GLU A 494 13.69 -13.61 -18.11
N ASP A 495 14.13 -13.68 -19.35
CA ASP A 495 14.76 -14.85 -19.94
C ASP A 495 16.24 -14.93 -19.55
N LYS A 496 16.54 -15.78 -18.58
CA LYS A 496 17.90 -16.03 -18.08
C LYS A 496 18.85 -16.55 -19.17
N ASN A 497 18.30 -17.09 -20.25
CA ASN A 497 19.04 -17.72 -21.35
C ASN A 497 19.13 -16.81 -22.58
N SER A 498 18.67 -15.56 -22.50
CA SER A 498 18.72 -14.65 -23.62
C SER A 498 20.16 -14.24 -23.95
N ASP A 499 20.65 -14.70 -25.11
CA ASP A 499 21.95 -14.31 -25.64
C ASP A 499 22.03 -12.83 -26.05
N LYS A 500 20.89 -12.16 -26.15
CA LYS A 500 20.82 -10.75 -26.59
C LYS A 500 21.70 -9.81 -25.76
N TYR A 501 21.93 -10.15 -24.51
CA TYR A 501 22.68 -9.33 -23.55
C TYR A 501 23.98 -9.99 -23.04
N GLY A 502 24.44 -11.07 -23.66
CA GLY A 502 25.77 -11.61 -23.45
C GLY A 502 26.06 -12.31 -22.13
N GLY A 503 25.04 -12.85 -21.45
CA GLY A 503 25.22 -13.70 -20.28
C GLY A 503 24.95 -13.05 -18.93
N GLU A 504 25.29 -13.72 -17.83
CA GLU A 504 24.96 -13.37 -16.44
C GLU A 504 25.19 -11.90 -15.99
N PRO A 505 26.28 -11.23 -16.37
CA PRO A 505 26.48 -9.83 -15.96
C PRO A 505 25.38 -8.89 -16.46
N THR A 506 24.85 -9.18 -17.63
CA THR A 506 23.81 -8.37 -18.26
C THR A 506 22.45 -8.62 -17.62
N PHE A 507 22.13 -9.86 -17.29
CA PHE A 507 20.94 -10.21 -16.55
C PHE A 507 20.85 -9.47 -15.19
N THR A 508 21.95 -9.46 -14.43
CA THR A 508 22.01 -8.72 -13.15
C THR A 508 21.84 -7.21 -13.35
N TYR A 509 22.34 -6.69 -14.44
CA TYR A 509 22.23 -5.28 -14.81
C TYR A 509 20.76 -4.87 -15.04
N PHE A 510 20.06 -5.59 -15.87
CA PHE A 510 18.68 -5.26 -16.22
C PHE A 510 17.67 -5.59 -15.10
N ARG A 511 17.94 -6.58 -14.28
CA ARG A 511 17.13 -6.89 -13.11
C ARG A 511 17.01 -5.71 -12.11
N ASN A 512 17.87 -4.72 -12.25
CA ASN A 512 17.88 -3.50 -11.44
C ASN A 512 17.13 -2.33 -12.10
N LEU A 513 16.69 -2.46 -13.35
CA LEU A 513 16.12 -1.39 -14.17
C LEU A 513 14.69 -1.74 -14.56
N PHE A 514 13.74 -0.98 -14.07
CA PHE A 514 12.31 -1.15 -14.34
C PHE A 514 11.57 0.16 -14.03
N PRO A 515 10.34 0.36 -14.52
CA PRO A 515 9.51 1.47 -14.10
C PRO A 515 9.28 1.42 -12.58
N SER A 516 9.65 2.48 -11.87
CA SER A 516 9.59 2.53 -10.40
C SER A 516 8.27 3.13 -9.95
N TRP A 517 7.55 2.42 -9.09
CA TRP A 517 6.26 2.90 -8.58
C TRP A 517 6.41 4.16 -7.73
N LYS A 518 5.51 5.15 -7.88
CA LYS A 518 5.65 6.49 -7.30
C LYS A 518 4.43 7.07 -6.60
N LYS A 519 3.29 6.40 -6.55
CA LYS A 519 2.05 7.00 -6.05
C LYS A 519 2.16 7.67 -4.68
N TRP A 520 2.93 7.11 -3.76
CA TRP A 520 3.14 7.67 -2.42
C TRP A 520 4.45 8.47 -2.32
N HIS A 521 4.83 9.10 -3.40
CA HIS A 521 6.03 9.92 -3.46
C HIS A 521 5.75 11.25 -4.18
N SER A 522 6.10 12.35 -3.53
CA SER A 522 6.12 13.68 -4.12
C SER A 522 7.29 14.47 -3.56
N PHE A 523 7.97 15.21 -4.43
CA PHE A 523 9.09 16.09 -4.04
C PHE A 523 8.72 17.10 -2.99
N LYS A 524 7.48 17.59 -3.01
CA LYS A 524 6.96 18.55 -2.05
C LYS A 524 7.06 18.04 -0.61
N TYR A 525 6.99 16.73 -0.41
CA TYR A 525 6.96 16.09 0.90
C TYR A 525 8.19 15.23 1.19
N VAL A 526 9.24 15.33 0.38
CA VAL A 526 10.50 14.65 0.67
C VAL A 526 11.17 15.33 1.87
N TYR A 527 11.31 14.58 2.95
CA TYR A 527 12.02 15.03 4.15
C TYR A 527 13.50 14.70 4.11
N THR A 528 13.81 13.49 3.66
CA THR A 528 15.17 13.05 3.38
C THR A 528 15.16 12.17 2.14
N ASN A 529 16.31 11.77 1.63
CA ASN A 529 16.38 10.79 0.53
C ASN A 529 15.77 9.41 0.87
N GLN A 530 15.28 9.21 2.09
CA GLN A 530 14.69 7.96 2.56
C GLN A 530 13.21 8.09 2.92
N TYR A 531 12.72 9.28 3.19
CA TYR A 531 11.39 9.51 3.76
C TYR A 531 10.59 10.51 2.94
N CYS A 532 9.37 10.16 2.63
CA CYS A 532 8.37 11.04 2.07
C CYS A 532 7.23 11.21 3.07
N LEU A 533 6.86 12.46 3.35
CA LEU A 533 5.84 12.82 4.32
C LEU A 533 4.45 13.00 3.68
N MET A 534 4.20 12.34 2.57
CA MET A 534 2.85 12.24 2.01
C MET A 534 1.95 11.46 2.97
N ASP A 535 0.71 11.92 3.12
CA ASP A 535 -0.34 11.08 3.67
C ASP A 535 -0.53 9.87 2.75
N ILE A 536 -0.77 8.70 3.34
CA ILE A 536 -0.90 7.44 2.61
C ILE A 536 -2.39 7.11 2.49
N PRO A 537 -2.99 7.25 1.30
CA PRO A 537 -4.38 6.83 1.07
C PRO A 537 -4.56 5.35 1.35
N ILE A 538 -5.47 5.02 2.26
CA ILE A 538 -5.86 3.64 2.59
C ILE A 538 -7.08 3.24 1.76
N LEU A 539 -8.05 4.15 1.63
CA LEU A 539 -9.28 3.93 0.88
C LEU A 539 -9.60 5.17 0.05
N ARG A 540 -9.89 4.97 -1.23
CA ARG A 540 -10.19 6.04 -2.18
C ARG A 540 -11.56 5.87 -2.81
N LEU A 541 -12.14 6.98 -3.28
CA LEU A 541 -13.46 6.98 -3.89
C LEU A 541 -13.52 6.15 -5.20
N THR A 542 -12.44 6.14 -6.00
CA THR A 542 -12.37 5.31 -7.22
C THR A 542 -12.47 3.81 -6.91
N ASP A 543 -11.96 3.35 -5.77
CA ASP A 543 -12.18 1.96 -5.33
C ASP A 543 -13.66 1.67 -5.10
N ILE A 544 -14.43 2.62 -4.56
CA ILE A 544 -15.87 2.46 -4.34
C ILE A 544 -16.64 2.38 -5.66
N TYR A 545 -16.24 3.17 -6.66
CA TYR A 545 -16.78 3.05 -8.01
C TYR A 545 -16.52 1.65 -8.61
N LEU A 546 -15.32 1.11 -8.42
CA LEU A 546 -14.98 -0.24 -8.88
C LEU A 546 -15.68 -1.33 -8.06
N ILE A 547 -15.94 -1.11 -6.77
CA ILE A 547 -16.81 -1.98 -5.96
C ILE A 547 -18.23 -2.00 -6.51
N ALA A 548 -18.81 -0.85 -6.85
CA ALA A 548 -20.14 -0.78 -7.45
C ALA A 548 -20.20 -1.55 -8.79
N ALA A 549 -19.19 -1.37 -9.65
CA ALA A 549 -19.10 -2.07 -10.92
C ALA A 549 -18.99 -3.60 -10.74
N GLU A 550 -18.12 -4.08 -9.85
CA GLU A 550 -17.94 -5.50 -9.58
C GLU A 550 -19.18 -6.13 -8.91
N ALA A 551 -19.73 -5.42 -7.94
CA ALA A 551 -20.91 -5.87 -7.21
C ALA A 551 -22.12 -6.06 -8.14
N SER A 552 -22.34 -5.17 -9.10
CA SER A 552 -23.42 -5.28 -10.09
C SER A 552 -23.30 -6.55 -10.95
N ILE A 553 -22.07 -6.91 -11.36
CA ILE A 553 -21.81 -8.15 -12.10
C ILE A 553 -22.15 -9.36 -11.21
N THR A 554 -21.67 -9.36 -9.98
CA THR A 554 -21.86 -10.46 -9.03
C THR A 554 -23.33 -10.64 -8.65
N ALA A 555 -24.08 -9.54 -8.58
CA ALA A 555 -25.51 -9.52 -8.31
C ALA A 555 -26.38 -9.87 -9.53
N GLY A 556 -25.81 -9.84 -10.75
CA GLY A 556 -26.47 -10.21 -11.99
C GLY A 556 -27.18 -9.06 -12.70
N HIS A 557 -26.78 -7.80 -12.46
CA HIS A 557 -27.28 -6.60 -13.17
C HIS A 557 -26.12 -5.68 -13.60
N PRO A 558 -25.20 -6.18 -14.46
CA PRO A 558 -23.98 -5.46 -14.86
C PRO A 558 -24.25 -4.11 -15.56
N GLU A 559 -25.41 -3.94 -16.17
CA GLU A 559 -25.84 -2.68 -16.80
C GLU A 559 -25.87 -1.49 -15.83
N ASP A 560 -26.24 -1.74 -14.57
CA ASP A 560 -26.27 -0.70 -13.53
C ASP A 560 -24.87 -0.26 -13.12
N GLY A 561 -23.89 -1.16 -13.22
CA GLY A 561 -22.49 -0.94 -12.86
C GLY A 561 -21.66 -0.22 -13.94
N LEU A 562 -22.04 -0.31 -15.21
CA LEU A 562 -21.27 0.19 -16.34
C LEU A 562 -20.92 1.68 -16.22
N LYS A 563 -21.84 2.50 -15.76
CA LYS A 563 -21.63 3.94 -15.56
C LYS A 563 -20.51 4.22 -14.54
N TYR A 564 -20.39 3.39 -13.50
CA TYR A 564 -19.37 3.55 -12.46
C TYR A 564 -17.98 3.15 -12.97
N LEU A 565 -17.92 2.06 -13.74
CA LEU A 565 -16.68 1.68 -14.43
C LEU A 565 -16.20 2.79 -15.37
N ASN A 566 -17.09 3.29 -16.23
CA ASN A 566 -16.77 4.35 -17.18
C ASN A 566 -16.40 5.69 -16.49
N ALA A 567 -16.95 5.96 -15.31
CA ALA A 567 -16.55 7.13 -14.53
C ALA A 567 -15.06 7.08 -14.11
N VAL A 568 -14.59 5.92 -13.61
CA VAL A 568 -13.17 5.71 -13.28
C VAL A 568 -12.29 5.82 -14.52
N ARG A 569 -12.71 5.23 -15.63
CA ARG A 569 -11.96 5.25 -16.87
C ARG A 569 -11.84 6.67 -17.44
N ARG A 570 -12.92 7.44 -17.48
CA ARG A 570 -12.90 8.85 -17.90
C ARG A 570 -12.05 9.73 -17.01
N HIS A 571 -12.03 9.45 -15.71
CA HIS A 571 -11.20 10.13 -14.72
C HIS A 571 -9.70 9.95 -14.99
N ALA A 572 -9.32 8.86 -15.63
CA ALA A 572 -7.94 8.54 -16.00
C ALA A 572 -7.42 9.28 -17.25
N ALA A 573 -8.25 10.03 -17.95
CA ALA A 573 -7.88 10.77 -19.15
C ALA A 573 -8.06 12.29 -18.98
N VAL A 574 -7.38 13.06 -19.82
CA VAL A 574 -7.67 14.51 -19.93
C VAL A 574 -9.07 14.74 -20.51
N ALA A 575 -9.66 15.89 -20.24
CA ALA A 575 -11.08 16.15 -20.58
C ALA A 575 -11.42 15.91 -22.06
N GLY A 576 -10.50 16.25 -22.98
CA GLY A 576 -10.71 16.09 -24.43
C GLY A 576 -10.73 14.62 -24.89
N ASP A 577 -10.06 13.74 -24.16
CA ASP A 577 -9.88 12.32 -24.51
C ASP A 577 -10.76 11.38 -23.65
N ALA A 578 -11.52 11.92 -22.68
CA ALA A 578 -12.25 11.13 -21.69
C ALA A 578 -13.26 10.16 -22.32
N ALA A 579 -13.93 10.54 -23.42
CA ALA A 579 -14.91 9.70 -24.09
C ALA A 579 -14.29 8.44 -24.76
N GLU A 580 -13.01 8.50 -25.12
CA GLU A 580 -12.30 7.35 -25.71
C GLU A 580 -12.05 6.23 -24.71
N MET A 581 -12.18 6.53 -23.42
CA MET A 581 -11.98 5.58 -22.33
C MET A 581 -13.18 4.69 -22.07
N ASP A 582 -14.37 5.04 -22.60
CA ASP A 582 -15.58 4.28 -22.35
C ASP A 582 -15.50 2.84 -22.88
N VAL A 583 -16.01 1.95 -22.08
CA VAL A 583 -16.24 0.55 -22.46
C VAL A 583 -17.73 0.27 -22.56
N THR A 584 -18.07 -0.84 -23.19
CA THR A 584 -19.44 -1.29 -23.37
C THR A 584 -19.80 -2.37 -22.35
N LEU A 585 -21.05 -2.80 -22.37
CA LEU A 585 -21.51 -3.88 -21.49
C LEU A 585 -20.76 -5.21 -21.71
N ASN A 586 -20.17 -5.41 -22.90
CA ASN A 586 -19.40 -6.62 -23.21
C ASN A 586 -18.12 -6.74 -22.36
N GLU A 587 -17.54 -5.62 -21.93
CA GLU A 587 -16.37 -5.58 -21.04
C GLU A 587 -16.74 -5.70 -19.57
N MET A 588 -18.04 -5.68 -19.19
CA MET A 588 -18.48 -5.85 -17.81
C MET A 588 -18.31 -7.30 -17.34
N THR A 589 -17.05 -7.70 -17.14
CA THR A 589 -16.64 -9.01 -16.64
C THR A 589 -15.71 -8.87 -15.43
N ILE A 590 -15.67 -9.87 -14.57
CA ILE A 590 -14.77 -9.88 -13.40
C ILE A 590 -13.29 -9.75 -13.83
N ASP A 591 -12.90 -10.40 -14.92
CA ASP A 591 -11.51 -10.32 -15.41
C ASP A 591 -11.18 -8.91 -15.92
N TYR A 592 -12.11 -8.22 -16.57
CA TYR A 592 -11.91 -6.83 -16.95
C TYR A 592 -11.82 -5.90 -15.72
N ILE A 593 -12.73 -6.07 -14.76
CA ILE A 593 -12.72 -5.30 -13.52
C ILE A 593 -11.39 -5.51 -12.75
N LEU A 594 -10.87 -6.73 -12.70
CA LEU A 594 -9.57 -7.00 -12.07
C LEU A 594 -8.41 -6.30 -12.78
N LYS A 595 -8.42 -6.21 -14.13
CA LYS A 595 -7.44 -5.42 -14.88
C LYS A 595 -7.62 -3.92 -14.61
N GLU A 596 -8.85 -3.44 -14.52
CA GLU A 596 -9.12 -2.03 -14.19
C GLU A 596 -8.66 -1.70 -12.77
N ARG A 597 -8.95 -2.57 -11.80
CA ARG A 597 -8.45 -2.43 -10.41
C ARG A 597 -6.92 -2.45 -10.36
N ALA A 598 -6.26 -3.25 -11.20
CA ALA A 598 -4.80 -3.25 -11.28
C ALA A 598 -4.25 -1.92 -11.80
N ARG A 599 -4.85 -1.33 -12.85
CA ARG A 599 -4.47 0.00 -13.37
C ARG A 599 -4.67 1.08 -12.31
N GLU A 600 -5.81 1.05 -11.65
CA GLU A 600 -6.23 2.07 -10.71
C GLU A 600 -5.55 1.96 -9.34
N LEU A 601 -5.37 0.74 -8.82
CA LEU A 601 -5.03 0.49 -7.41
C LEU A 601 -3.70 -0.25 -7.20
N CYS A 602 -2.87 -0.45 -8.25
CA CYS A 602 -1.60 -1.16 -8.10
C CYS A 602 -0.72 -0.48 -7.03
N GLY A 603 -0.17 -1.29 -6.13
CA GLY A 603 0.69 -0.85 -5.04
C GLY A 603 -0.06 -0.29 -3.82
N GLU A 604 -1.39 -0.18 -3.85
CA GLU A 604 -2.20 0.39 -2.76
C GLU A 604 -2.66 -0.67 -1.74
N GLN A 605 -2.08 -1.86 -1.78
CA GLN A 605 -2.24 -2.95 -0.81
C GLN A 605 -3.64 -3.60 -0.78
N TRP A 606 -4.32 -3.68 -1.94
CA TRP A 606 -5.61 -4.33 -2.07
C TRP A 606 -5.62 -5.56 -2.97
N ARG A 607 -4.55 -5.80 -3.78
CA ARG A 607 -4.58 -6.82 -4.83
C ARG A 607 -4.74 -8.23 -4.31
N TRP A 608 -4.11 -8.58 -3.19
CA TRP A 608 -4.19 -9.91 -2.61
C TRP A 608 -5.63 -10.27 -2.23
N TYR A 609 -6.38 -9.31 -1.66
CA TYR A 609 -7.79 -9.47 -1.33
C TYR A 609 -8.69 -9.60 -2.57
N ASP A 610 -8.39 -8.85 -3.63
CA ASP A 610 -9.11 -8.92 -4.90
C ASP A 610 -9.00 -10.31 -5.54
N LEU A 611 -7.79 -10.86 -5.59
CA LEU A 611 -7.55 -12.21 -6.11
C LEU A 611 -8.23 -13.29 -5.25
N LYS A 612 -8.17 -13.16 -3.92
CA LYS A 612 -8.83 -14.08 -2.99
C LYS A 612 -10.35 -14.06 -3.18
N ARG A 613 -10.96 -12.88 -3.21
CA ARG A 613 -12.41 -12.70 -3.38
C ARG A 613 -12.92 -13.31 -4.68
N THR A 614 -12.21 -13.10 -5.76
CA THR A 614 -12.61 -13.53 -7.09
C THR A 614 -12.20 -14.96 -7.45
N GLY A 615 -11.60 -15.70 -6.49
CA GLY A 615 -11.13 -17.07 -6.70
C GLY A 615 -9.92 -17.18 -7.63
N ARG A 616 -9.12 -16.10 -7.79
CA ARG A 616 -7.92 -16.09 -8.62
C ARG A 616 -6.63 -16.19 -7.81
N LEU A 617 -6.72 -16.21 -6.49
CA LEU A 617 -5.57 -16.51 -5.64
C LEU A 617 -5.34 -18.01 -5.63
N THR A 618 -4.86 -18.55 -6.75
CA THR A 618 -4.68 -19.98 -6.99
C THR A 618 -3.40 -20.26 -7.79
N ALA A 619 -2.86 -21.46 -7.65
CA ALA A 619 -1.74 -21.93 -8.47
C ALA A 619 -2.06 -21.86 -9.96
N GLU A 620 -3.30 -22.24 -10.36
CA GLU A 620 -3.72 -22.20 -11.75
C GLU A 620 -3.63 -20.78 -12.33
N TYR A 621 -4.13 -19.80 -11.63
CA TYR A 621 -4.11 -18.42 -12.12
C TYR A 621 -2.70 -17.84 -12.10
N LEU A 622 -2.02 -17.92 -10.96
CA LEU A 622 -0.73 -17.24 -10.77
C LEU A 622 0.40 -17.89 -11.56
N THR A 623 0.50 -19.22 -11.52
CA THR A 623 1.64 -19.95 -12.05
C THR A 623 1.38 -20.57 -13.42
N GLN A 624 0.28 -21.29 -13.61
CA GLN A 624 -0.01 -22.02 -14.85
C GLN A 624 -0.45 -21.10 -15.99
N LYS A 625 -1.23 -20.05 -15.71
CA LYS A 625 -1.53 -19.01 -16.69
C LYS A 625 -0.38 -18.02 -16.89
N GLY A 626 0.70 -18.13 -16.09
CA GLY A 626 1.89 -17.30 -16.24
C GLY A 626 1.69 -15.84 -15.82
N MET A 627 0.68 -15.53 -15.01
CA MET A 627 0.44 -14.15 -14.54
C MET A 627 1.60 -13.63 -13.71
N ASN A 628 2.22 -14.52 -12.91
CA ASN A 628 3.47 -14.22 -12.21
C ASN A 628 4.41 -15.45 -12.27
N PRO A 629 5.30 -15.53 -13.26
CA PRO A 629 6.18 -16.69 -13.45
C PRO A 629 7.21 -16.88 -12.34
N PHE A 630 7.34 -15.93 -11.42
CA PHE A 630 8.24 -16.03 -10.27
C PHE A 630 7.62 -16.75 -9.08
N ILE A 631 6.29 -16.97 -9.08
CA ILE A 631 5.59 -17.78 -8.10
C ILE A 631 5.54 -19.22 -8.63
N THR A 632 6.37 -20.10 -8.09
CA THR A 632 6.51 -21.49 -8.58
C THR A 632 5.97 -22.54 -7.60
N THR A 633 5.62 -22.13 -6.38
CA THR A 633 5.33 -23.03 -5.26
C THR A 633 4.00 -22.77 -4.57
N PHE A 634 3.03 -22.16 -5.29
CA PHE A 634 1.72 -21.85 -4.69
C PHE A 634 0.92 -23.14 -4.43
N ASP A 635 0.44 -23.32 -3.19
CA ASP A 635 -0.46 -24.39 -2.77
C ASP A 635 -1.83 -23.81 -2.40
N ASN A 636 -2.88 -24.20 -3.14
CA ASN A 636 -4.24 -23.70 -2.96
C ASN A 636 -4.85 -24.00 -1.58
N LYS A 637 -4.37 -25.06 -0.89
CA LYS A 637 -4.87 -25.43 0.44
C LYS A 637 -4.25 -24.63 1.57
N LYS A 638 -3.09 -24.04 1.30
CA LYS A 638 -2.25 -23.40 2.30
C LYS A 638 -2.14 -21.89 2.09
N HIS A 639 -1.80 -21.47 0.87
CA HIS A 639 -1.36 -20.10 0.59
C HIS A 639 -2.50 -19.08 0.38
N THR A 640 -3.77 -19.53 0.49
CA THR A 640 -4.95 -18.64 0.52
C THR A 640 -5.18 -17.97 1.89
N VAL A 641 -4.40 -18.40 2.89
CA VAL A 641 -4.29 -17.79 4.22
C VAL A 641 -2.82 -17.72 4.64
N ARG A 642 -2.51 -16.97 5.68
CA ARG A 642 -1.16 -16.85 6.24
C ARG A 642 -0.97 -17.80 7.43
N PRO A 643 0.29 -18.17 7.78
CA PRO A 643 0.56 -18.97 8.96
C PRO A 643 0.10 -18.28 10.24
N ILE A 644 -0.35 -19.04 11.22
CA ILE A 644 -0.60 -18.55 12.57
C ILE A 644 0.75 -18.29 13.23
N PRO A 645 0.99 -17.11 13.82
CA PRO A 645 2.28 -16.79 14.45
C PRO A 645 2.63 -17.77 15.58
N GLN A 646 3.87 -18.25 15.59
CA GLN A 646 4.37 -19.19 16.61
C GLN A 646 4.23 -18.62 18.03
N GLU A 647 4.50 -17.30 18.18
CA GLU A 647 4.36 -16.63 19.48
C GLU A 647 2.94 -16.72 20.04
N PHE A 648 1.91 -16.65 19.21
CA PHE A 648 0.53 -16.86 19.65
C PHE A 648 0.28 -18.33 20.03
N LEU A 649 0.75 -19.28 19.22
CA LEU A 649 0.61 -20.71 19.52
C LEU A 649 1.30 -21.09 20.83
N ASP A 650 2.45 -20.50 21.14
CA ASP A 650 3.18 -20.73 22.40
C ASP A 650 2.45 -20.20 23.65
N GLN A 651 1.49 -19.29 23.48
CA GLN A 651 0.76 -18.65 24.58
C GLN A 651 -0.58 -19.31 24.90
N ILE A 652 -1.12 -20.16 24.03
CA ILE A 652 -2.41 -20.83 24.23
C ILE A 652 -2.24 -22.24 24.79
N ALA A 653 -3.26 -22.76 25.44
CA ALA A 653 -3.20 -24.09 26.07
C ALA A 653 -3.43 -25.25 25.09
N ASN A 654 -3.98 -24.97 23.89
CA ASN A 654 -4.35 -25.97 22.88
C ASN A 654 -3.77 -25.69 21.48
N PRO A 655 -2.45 -25.47 21.31
CA PRO A 655 -1.87 -25.07 20.02
C PRO A 655 -2.08 -26.10 18.90
N ASP A 656 -2.01 -27.38 19.23
CA ASP A 656 -2.19 -28.46 18.23
C ASP A 656 -3.63 -28.51 17.68
N GLU A 657 -4.63 -28.29 18.55
CA GLU A 657 -6.03 -28.21 18.15
C GLU A 657 -6.30 -26.94 17.34
N PHE A 658 -5.72 -25.81 17.75
CA PHE A 658 -5.86 -24.54 17.03
C PHE A 658 -5.25 -24.62 15.64
N GLY A 659 -4.08 -25.22 15.51
CA GLY A 659 -3.37 -25.47 14.26
C GLY A 659 -2.72 -24.21 13.65
N THR A 660 -1.89 -24.43 12.64
CA THR A 660 -1.00 -23.44 12.01
C THR A 660 -1.52 -22.83 10.70
N ASN A 661 -2.72 -23.17 10.24
CA ASN A 661 -3.21 -22.98 8.86
C ASN A 661 -2.48 -23.86 7.81
N GLY A 662 -1.97 -25.03 8.24
CA GLY A 662 -1.28 -25.97 7.36
C GLY A 662 0.21 -25.65 7.10
N TYR A 663 0.82 -24.79 7.90
CA TYR A 663 2.24 -24.40 7.82
C TYR A 663 3.13 -25.14 8.79
#